data_258a5cbd72e0b14f31870ae5cd145a20
#
_entry.id   258a5cbd72e0b14f31870ae5cd145a20
#
_cell.length_a   1.000
_cell.length_b   1.000
_cell.length_c   1.000
_cell.angle_alpha   90.00
_cell.angle_beta   90.00
_cell.angle_gamma   90.00
#
_symmetry.space_group_name_H-M   'P 1'
#
loop_
_entity.id
_entity.type
_entity.pdbx_description
1 polymer ?
#
loop_
_entity_poly.entity_id
_entity_poly.type
_entity_poly.pdbx_seq_one_letter_code
_entity_poly.pdbx_strand_id
1 'polypeptide(L)'
;MNKKSFNKRSRLLFKHFTRKNYALFNCLGREVLIGMLSVSTLSNAKANGICVKTELTGDSLQRKEVRLDEVIVSGSRAPLAALQSPVIVEVITREDIQRAEASSVNDILKLATGVDVRQRGGFGVQTDISINGGTFDQITILLNGTNISNPQTGHNASDFPVSVNDIERIEILEGASSRILGNAAFNGAINIVTKQSYPSASGSSTPQLSSYIELEGGSYGTLTAGAGTNVLAGNFSNYLSGGYTRSDGGTENSDFEKGRIFYKGGWNDNRQNRFRLDYQLGASTQSYGANTFYSAKYNNQYEKTEHLMASLGGTVNLGTDDRGIQLKPAIYYNHFNDHYQLIRHEEGAAKGENYHWLDILGASFNANINWLMGKSSIGADISKETIWSTAYGADQPEETWKEIKGTERRLSRKASRTNTNLFAEHNILLRHWTISAGLLYYINNLDEGKTAEKAAVTHHHTSTLSPGLDISYRPTQSWKICLSWNKAVRTPTYTDLYTSNVAQQGDPSLKPEENSMFKISALYKTNRAEFTVSSFYSHGRNMIDWVYETEESRRYHALNIGKLDNMGVSLNSKLQLHEDAKSAFPFQPMTVRLGYSYIHQSHKTDQPIYRSLYALEYLRHKLTVQLDQHIWNRLSLSWSVRWQQRMNGFHPYWKIDGKLQWKAENLTLYLKGDNLTAHRYYDIGAVKQPGLWIMAGGIFQIRLKR
;
A
#
# COMPACT_ATOMS: atom_id res chain seq x y z
N MET A 1 40.89 -8.15 -26.90
CA MET A 1 41.24 -8.56 -25.54
C MET A 1 40.12 -9.45 -24.96
N ASN A 2 40.46 -10.63 -24.73
CA ASN A 2 39.91 -11.82 -24.07
C ASN A 2 38.39 -11.92 -23.75
N LYS A 3 37.70 -12.60 -24.69
CA LYS A 3 36.34 -13.19 -24.51
C LYS A 3 36.25 -14.34 -23.49
N LYS A 4 37.31 -14.75 -22.83
CA LYS A 4 37.34 -15.88 -21.87
C LYS A 4 37.05 -15.51 -20.41
N SER A 5 37.07 -14.23 -20.06
CA SER A 5 36.85 -13.79 -18.65
C SER A 5 35.35 -13.61 -18.32
N PHE A 6 34.52 -13.35 -19.31
CA PHE A 6 33.08 -13.10 -19.12
C PHE A 6 32.28 -14.37 -18.79
N ASN A 7 32.73 -15.52 -19.29
CA ASN A 7 31.99 -16.79 -19.11
C ASN A 7 32.27 -17.49 -17.76
N LYS A 8 33.28 -17.03 -17.01
CA LYS A 8 33.62 -17.63 -15.70
C LYS A 8 32.88 -16.92 -14.55
N ARG A 9 32.55 -15.63 -14.68
CA ARG A 9 31.77 -14.88 -13.69
C ARG A 9 30.28 -15.24 -13.73
N SER A 10 29.70 -15.47 -14.90
CA SER A 10 28.29 -15.88 -15.02
C SER A 10 28.02 -17.29 -14.46
N ARG A 11 28.96 -18.22 -14.57
CA ARG A 11 28.82 -19.58 -13.99
C ARG A 11 29.01 -19.63 -12.47
N LEU A 12 29.75 -18.71 -11.88
CA LEU A 12 29.89 -18.57 -10.42
C LEU A 12 28.66 -17.92 -9.78
N LEU A 13 28.05 -16.93 -10.44
CA LEU A 13 26.81 -16.30 -9.99
C LEU A 13 25.64 -17.30 -9.99
N PHE A 14 25.51 -18.15 -10.99
CA PHE A 14 24.47 -19.19 -11.04
C PHE A 14 24.64 -20.27 -9.97
N LYS A 15 25.88 -20.63 -9.62
CA LYS A 15 26.16 -21.62 -8.54
C LYS A 15 25.93 -21.06 -7.13
N HIS A 16 26.09 -19.76 -6.90
CA HIS A 16 25.83 -19.13 -5.59
C HIS A 16 24.34 -18.91 -5.37
N PHE A 17 23.58 -18.57 -6.43
CA PHE A 17 22.14 -18.37 -6.34
C PHE A 17 21.38 -19.66 -5.98
N THR A 18 21.81 -20.80 -6.50
CA THR A 18 21.17 -22.10 -6.23
C THR A 18 21.43 -22.67 -4.83
N ARG A 19 22.50 -22.27 -4.13
CA ARG A 19 22.83 -22.85 -2.82
C ARG A 19 22.32 -22.08 -1.60
N LYS A 20 22.16 -20.75 -1.68
CA LYS A 20 21.72 -19.93 -0.52
C LYS A 20 20.20 -19.78 -0.38
N ASN A 21 19.46 -19.83 -1.48
CA ASN A 21 18.00 -19.63 -1.45
C ASN A 21 17.19 -20.93 -1.39
N TYR A 22 17.82 -22.10 -1.53
CA TYR A 22 17.14 -23.39 -1.44
C TYR A 22 16.57 -23.69 -0.03
N ALA A 23 17.07 -23.07 1.02
CA ALA A 23 16.62 -23.34 2.37
C ALA A 23 15.25 -22.71 2.69
N LEU A 24 14.96 -21.49 2.18
CA LEU A 24 13.67 -20.84 2.40
C LEU A 24 12.56 -21.41 1.49
N PHE A 25 12.91 -21.73 0.23
CA PHE A 25 11.97 -22.35 -0.71
C PHE A 25 11.64 -23.81 -0.38
N ASN A 26 12.56 -24.56 0.22
CA ASN A 26 12.30 -25.95 0.58
C ASN A 26 11.43 -26.13 1.82
N CYS A 27 11.41 -25.19 2.78
CA CYS A 27 10.45 -25.24 3.90
C CYS A 27 9.03 -24.87 3.49
N LEU A 28 8.86 -23.81 2.67
CA LEU A 28 7.54 -23.35 2.22
C LEU A 28 6.96 -24.20 1.08
N GLY A 29 7.78 -24.68 0.15
CA GLY A 29 7.33 -25.47 -1.00
C GLY A 29 6.81 -26.86 -0.63
N ARG A 30 7.28 -27.46 0.44
CA ARG A 30 6.89 -28.83 0.83
C ARG A 30 5.53 -28.88 1.52
N GLU A 31 5.21 -27.90 2.36
CA GLU A 31 3.91 -27.80 3.05
C GLU A 31 2.78 -27.32 2.12
N VAL A 32 3.09 -26.41 1.18
CA VAL A 32 2.12 -25.92 0.18
C VAL A 32 1.78 -27.00 -0.87
N LEU A 33 2.77 -27.84 -1.25
CA LEU A 33 2.51 -28.95 -2.20
C LEU A 33 1.67 -30.05 -1.57
N ILE A 34 1.82 -30.33 -0.27
CA ILE A 34 1.02 -31.30 0.48
C ILE A 34 -0.45 -30.80 0.61
N GLY A 35 -0.65 -29.50 0.83
CA GLY A 35 -2.00 -28.90 0.84
C GLY A 35 -2.71 -28.95 -0.52
N MET A 36 -1.98 -28.87 -1.64
CA MET A 36 -2.57 -28.99 -2.99
C MET A 36 -2.88 -30.42 -3.41
N LEU A 37 -2.13 -31.42 -2.96
CA LEU A 37 -2.35 -32.82 -3.28
C LEU A 37 -3.53 -33.43 -2.50
N SER A 38 -3.87 -32.90 -1.31
CA SER A 38 -5.01 -33.38 -0.51
C SER A 38 -6.38 -32.93 -1.04
N VAL A 39 -6.44 -31.90 -1.91
CA VAL A 39 -7.70 -31.44 -2.53
C VAL A 39 -8.08 -32.24 -3.78
N SER A 40 -7.12 -32.95 -4.40
CA SER A 40 -7.35 -33.70 -5.64
C SER A 40 -7.96 -35.10 -5.48
N THR A 41 -8.09 -35.62 -4.25
CA THR A 41 -8.55 -37.00 -3.99
C THR A 41 -10.01 -37.14 -3.56
N LEU A 42 -10.79 -36.03 -3.49
CA LEU A 42 -12.20 -36.05 -3.02
C LEU A 42 -13.27 -35.87 -4.09
N SER A 43 -12.96 -36.04 -5.39
CA SER A 43 -13.98 -35.89 -6.45
C SER A 43 -14.22 -37.18 -7.23
N ASN A 44 -14.84 -38.15 -6.59
CA ASN A 44 -15.58 -39.25 -7.30
C ASN A 44 -16.91 -39.49 -6.62
N ALA A 45 -17.89 -38.66 -6.94
CA ALA A 45 -19.31 -38.96 -6.69
C ALA A 45 -20.09 -38.75 -7.99
N LYS A 46 -20.61 -39.83 -8.54
CA LYS A 46 -21.53 -39.87 -9.71
C LYS A 46 -22.86 -39.20 -9.34
N ALA A 47 -23.31 -38.25 -10.15
CA ALA A 47 -24.69 -37.77 -10.12
C ALA A 47 -25.38 -38.10 -11.43
N ASN A 48 -26.48 -38.86 -11.33
CA ASN A 48 -27.40 -39.16 -12.41
C ASN A 48 -28.29 -37.94 -12.68
N GLY A 49 -28.47 -37.62 -13.97
CA GLY A 49 -29.29 -36.52 -14.41
C GLY A 49 -30.80 -36.81 -14.43
N ILE A 50 -31.57 -35.77 -14.20
CA ILE A 50 -32.98 -35.67 -14.64
C ILE A 50 -33.14 -34.27 -15.26
N CYS A 51 -33.49 -34.26 -16.55
CA CYS A 51 -33.81 -33.07 -17.32
C CYS A 51 -35.30 -32.79 -17.20
N VAL A 52 -35.72 -31.64 -16.67
CA VAL A 52 -37.08 -31.14 -16.76
C VAL A 52 -37.06 -29.81 -17.49
N LYS A 53 -37.63 -29.82 -18.71
CA LYS A 53 -37.99 -28.59 -19.44
C LYS A 53 -39.25 -28.00 -18.83
N THR A 54 -39.22 -26.76 -18.45
CA THR A 54 -40.45 -25.99 -18.18
C THR A 54 -40.38 -24.69 -19.01
N GLU A 55 -41.29 -24.57 -19.94
CA GLU A 55 -41.61 -23.34 -20.65
C GLU A 55 -42.33 -22.39 -19.68
N LEU A 56 -41.89 -21.16 -19.58
CA LEU A 56 -42.58 -20.08 -18.89
C LEU A 56 -42.83 -18.91 -19.83
N THR A 57 -44.10 -18.69 -20.04
CA THR A 57 -44.74 -17.54 -20.70
C THR A 57 -44.41 -16.23 -19.97
N GLY A 58 -44.34 -15.17 -20.77
CA GLY A 58 -43.89 -13.87 -20.35
C GLY A 58 -44.71 -13.21 -19.25
N ASP A 59 -43.96 -12.55 -18.37
CA ASP A 59 -44.45 -11.40 -17.64
C ASP A 59 -43.28 -10.43 -17.40
N SER A 60 -43.60 -9.14 -17.45
CA SER A 60 -42.66 -8.05 -17.45
C SER A 60 -41.80 -7.97 -16.17
N LEU A 61 -40.68 -8.65 -16.17
CA LEU A 61 -39.64 -8.44 -15.16
C LEU A 61 -39.02 -7.06 -15.35
N GLN A 62 -39.38 -6.10 -14.52
CA GLN A 62 -38.52 -4.95 -14.25
C GLN A 62 -37.14 -5.51 -13.95
N ARG A 63 -36.22 -5.35 -14.91
CA ARG A 63 -34.79 -5.57 -14.70
C ARG A 63 -34.39 -4.61 -13.59
N LYS A 64 -34.25 -5.14 -12.38
CA LYS A 64 -33.49 -4.51 -11.33
C LYS A 64 -32.07 -4.49 -11.87
N GLU A 65 -31.66 -3.38 -12.48
CA GLU A 65 -30.26 -3.13 -12.82
C GLU A 65 -29.49 -3.19 -11.50
N VAL A 66 -28.93 -4.36 -11.21
CA VAL A 66 -27.86 -4.47 -10.24
C VAL A 66 -26.69 -3.75 -10.89
N ARG A 67 -26.48 -2.47 -10.55
CA ARG A 67 -25.27 -1.76 -10.89
C ARG A 67 -24.11 -2.51 -10.22
N LEU A 68 -23.39 -3.29 -11.02
CA LEU A 68 -22.17 -4.01 -10.61
C LEU A 68 -21.02 -3.07 -10.14
N ASP A 69 -21.23 -1.75 -10.15
CA ASP A 69 -20.20 -0.73 -9.94
C ASP A 69 -20.24 -0.09 -8.55
N GLU A 70 -20.97 -0.63 -7.60
CA GLU A 70 -20.97 -0.06 -6.26
C GLU A 70 -19.77 -0.59 -5.48
N VAL A 71 -18.63 0.14 -5.59
CA VAL A 71 -17.42 -0.14 -4.83
C VAL A 71 -17.72 0.03 -3.33
N ILE A 72 -17.65 -1.06 -2.59
CA ILE A 72 -17.68 -1.01 -1.12
C ILE A 72 -16.25 -0.65 -0.67
N VAL A 73 -16.11 0.44 0.06
CA VAL A 73 -14.82 0.80 0.67
C VAL A 73 -14.48 -0.22 1.75
N SER A 74 -13.59 -1.15 1.42
CA SER A 74 -13.28 -2.29 2.28
C SER A 74 -12.36 -1.93 3.45
N GLY A 75 -11.67 -0.80 3.38
CA GLY A 75 -10.82 -0.28 4.47
C GLY A 75 -11.61 0.33 5.64
N SER A 76 -12.92 0.56 5.51
CA SER A 76 -13.74 1.10 6.60
C SER A 76 -14.16 0.03 7.60
N ARG A 77 -14.21 0.38 8.89
CA ARG A 77 -14.70 -0.51 9.95
C ARG A 77 -16.20 -0.83 9.80
N ALA A 78 -16.98 0.13 9.32
CA ALA A 78 -18.39 -0.03 8.95
C ALA A 78 -18.54 0.14 7.43
N PRO A 79 -18.23 -0.87 6.60
CA PRO A 79 -18.27 -0.74 5.15
C PRO A 79 -19.66 -0.29 4.68
N LEU A 80 -19.68 0.80 3.93
CA LEU A 80 -20.85 1.35 3.27
C LEU A 80 -20.60 1.39 1.77
N ALA A 81 -21.66 1.31 0.99
CA ALA A 81 -21.58 1.56 -0.43
C ALA A 81 -21.01 2.99 -0.69
N ALA A 82 -20.25 3.17 -1.76
CA ALA A 82 -19.52 4.42 -2.02
C ALA A 82 -20.44 5.66 -2.01
N LEU A 83 -21.67 5.52 -2.49
CA LEU A 83 -22.66 6.58 -2.43
C LEU A 83 -23.13 6.90 -1.00
N GLN A 84 -23.27 5.88 -0.16
CA GLN A 84 -23.72 6.05 1.23
C GLN A 84 -22.57 6.36 2.18
N SER A 85 -21.31 6.18 1.78
CA SER A 85 -20.15 6.55 2.59
C SER A 85 -20.21 8.02 2.99
N PRO A 86 -19.92 8.40 4.23
CA PRO A 86 -19.89 9.78 4.66
C PRO A 86 -18.70 10.58 4.08
N VAL A 87 -17.72 9.88 3.51
CA VAL A 87 -16.50 10.47 2.90
C VAL A 87 -16.38 10.05 1.44
N ILE A 88 -15.61 10.82 0.67
CA ILE A 88 -15.21 10.47 -0.69
C ILE A 88 -13.86 9.76 -0.62
N VAL A 89 -13.77 8.57 -1.21
CA VAL A 89 -12.55 7.77 -1.31
C VAL A 89 -12.12 7.77 -2.77
N GLU A 90 -10.87 8.09 -3.04
CA GLU A 90 -10.30 7.95 -4.38
C GLU A 90 -10.03 6.47 -4.65
N VAL A 91 -10.52 5.95 -5.78
CA VAL A 91 -10.35 4.56 -6.17
C VAL A 91 -9.67 4.47 -7.52
N ILE A 92 -8.49 3.86 -7.56
CA ILE A 92 -7.81 3.50 -8.80
C ILE A 92 -8.28 2.10 -9.17
N THR A 93 -9.06 1.99 -10.23
CA THR A 93 -9.70 0.74 -10.64
C THR A 93 -8.73 -0.18 -11.40
N ARG A 94 -9.14 -1.44 -11.61
CA ARG A 94 -8.37 -2.40 -12.40
C ARG A 94 -8.11 -1.91 -13.82
N GLU A 95 -9.10 -1.28 -14.46
CA GLU A 95 -8.98 -0.70 -15.79
C GLU A 95 -7.93 0.42 -15.81
N ASP A 96 -7.94 1.29 -14.79
CA ASP A 96 -6.96 2.38 -14.66
C ASP A 96 -5.54 1.82 -14.50
N ILE A 97 -5.38 0.78 -13.68
CA ILE A 97 -4.10 0.07 -13.47
C ILE A 97 -3.59 -0.59 -14.77
N GLN A 98 -4.47 -1.25 -15.53
CA GLN A 98 -4.07 -1.93 -16.77
C GLN A 98 -3.63 -0.95 -17.86
N ARG A 99 -4.19 0.25 -17.89
CA ARG A 99 -3.87 1.30 -18.86
C ARG A 99 -2.62 2.08 -18.48
N ALA A 100 -2.35 2.19 -17.19
CA ALA A 100 -1.18 2.92 -16.69
C ALA A 100 0.14 2.33 -17.21
N GLU A 101 1.11 3.22 -17.42
CA GLU A 101 2.51 2.86 -17.52
C GLU A 101 3.04 2.66 -16.10
N ALA A 102 2.88 1.47 -15.54
CA ALA A 102 3.30 1.14 -14.19
C ALA A 102 4.12 -0.14 -14.16
N SER A 103 5.29 -0.10 -13.52
CA SER A 103 6.16 -1.25 -13.28
C SER A 103 6.06 -1.75 -11.85
N SER A 104 5.57 -0.90 -10.96
CA SER A 104 5.40 -1.19 -9.53
C SER A 104 4.07 -0.62 -9.01
N VAL A 105 3.68 -1.05 -7.80
CA VAL A 105 2.53 -0.48 -7.08
C VAL A 105 2.74 1.02 -6.82
N ASN A 106 3.98 1.42 -6.56
CA ASN A 106 4.34 2.82 -6.31
C ASN A 106 4.09 3.70 -7.54
N ASP A 107 4.30 3.18 -8.76
CA ASP A 107 4.03 3.94 -9.98
C ASP A 107 2.53 4.17 -10.18
N ILE A 108 1.69 3.21 -9.77
CA ILE A 108 0.23 3.40 -9.77
C ILE A 108 -0.16 4.53 -8.79
N LEU A 109 0.44 4.58 -7.61
CA LEU A 109 0.17 5.61 -6.61
C LEU A 109 0.57 7.01 -7.06
N LYS A 110 1.56 7.15 -7.96
CA LYS A 110 1.91 8.44 -8.57
C LYS A 110 0.76 9.06 -9.37
N LEU A 111 -0.21 8.27 -9.80
CA LEU A 111 -1.38 8.74 -10.56
C LEU A 111 -2.40 9.44 -9.66
N ALA A 112 -2.46 9.11 -8.39
CA ALA A 112 -3.36 9.73 -7.42
C ALA A 112 -2.94 11.16 -7.11
N THR A 113 -3.91 12.07 -7.07
CA THR A 113 -3.67 13.51 -6.99
C THR A 113 -3.11 13.96 -5.65
N GLY A 114 -3.68 13.45 -4.55
CA GLY A 114 -3.27 13.81 -3.17
C GLY A 114 -2.04 13.05 -2.66
N VAL A 115 -1.50 12.10 -3.45
CA VAL A 115 -0.38 11.23 -3.03
C VAL A 115 0.93 11.75 -3.61
N ASP A 116 1.93 11.90 -2.76
CA ASP A 116 3.31 12.17 -3.12
C ASP A 116 4.13 10.89 -2.99
N VAL A 117 4.82 10.50 -4.06
CA VAL A 117 5.65 9.28 -4.12
C VAL A 117 7.06 9.69 -4.52
N ARG A 118 8.00 9.56 -3.60
CA ARG A 118 9.41 9.93 -3.75
C ARG A 118 10.28 8.67 -3.82
N GLN A 119 10.95 8.45 -4.94
CA GLN A 119 11.83 7.30 -5.15
C GLN A 119 13.30 7.71 -5.12
N ARG A 120 14.15 6.84 -4.60
CA ARG A 120 15.60 7.09 -4.48
C ARG A 120 16.39 6.48 -5.63
N GLY A 121 15.97 6.72 -6.88
CA GLY A 121 16.71 6.28 -8.07
C GLY A 121 15.91 5.47 -9.08
N GLY A 122 14.59 5.46 -9.04
CA GLY A 122 13.72 4.74 -9.96
C GLY A 122 12.84 3.69 -9.26
N PHE A 123 12.07 2.93 -10.05
CA PHE A 123 11.25 1.87 -9.48
C PHE A 123 12.13 0.72 -8.93
N GLY A 124 11.66 0.06 -7.88
CA GLY A 124 12.37 -1.07 -7.28
C GLY A 124 13.37 -0.72 -6.18
N VAL A 125 13.68 0.56 -5.98
CA VAL A 125 14.47 1.06 -4.83
C VAL A 125 13.56 1.65 -3.77
N GLN A 126 14.11 2.04 -2.63
CA GLN A 126 13.38 2.63 -1.51
C GLN A 126 12.47 3.78 -1.97
N THR A 127 11.22 3.79 -1.48
CA THR A 127 10.20 4.73 -1.88
C THR A 127 9.46 5.28 -0.67
N ASP A 128 9.39 6.59 -0.57
CA ASP A 128 8.63 7.31 0.45
C ASP A 128 7.25 7.70 -0.12
N ILE A 129 6.18 7.36 0.60
CA ILE A 129 4.81 7.66 0.19
C ILE A 129 4.17 8.55 1.24
N SER A 130 3.59 9.68 0.84
CA SER A 130 2.87 10.58 1.74
C SER A 130 1.57 11.10 1.13
N ILE A 131 0.69 11.62 1.96
CA ILE A 131 -0.62 12.15 1.56
C ILE A 131 -0.78 13.57 2.12
N ASN A 132 -1.30 14.48 1.31
CA ASN A 132 -1.70 15.85 1.70
C ASN A 132 -0.62 16.65 2.42
N GLY A 133 0.64 16.55 1.98
CA GLY A 133 1.76 17.29 2.55
C GLY A 133 2.28 16.75 3.88
N GLY A 134 1.86 15.56 4.27
CA GLY A 134 2.44 14.83 5.41
C GLY A 134 3.77 14.17 5.09
N THR A 135 4.29 13.43 6.06
CA THR A 135 5.48 12.58 5.91
C THR A 135 5.09 11.13 5.65
N PHE A 136 6.05 10.30 5.25
CA PHE A 136 5.85 8.88 4.95
C PHE A 136 5.47 8.03 6.17
N ASP A 137 5.78 8.50 7.39
CA ASP A 137 5.42 7.83 8.64
C ASP A 137 3.97 8.12 9.09
N GLN A 138 3.28 9.03 8.40
CA GLN A 138 1.96 9.55 8.77
C GLN A 138 0.81 8.91 7.98
N ILE A 139 1.08 7.80 7.31
CA ILE A 139 0.09 7.06 6.54
C ILE A 139 0.03 5.60 6.99
N THR A 140 -1.15 5.00 6.86
CA THR A 140 -1.33 3.55 7.05
C THR A 140 -1.42 2.85 5.71
N ILE A 141 -0.69 1.76 5.54
CA ILE A 141 -0.77 0.90 4.36
C ILE A 141 -1.45 -0.41 4.74
N LEU A 142 -2.48 -0.74 3.98
CA LEU A 142 -3.27 -1.95 4.16
C LEU A 142 -3.17 -2.84 2.92
N LEU A 143 -3.12 -4.14 3.12
CA LEU A 143 -3.31 -5.15 2.08
C LEU A 143 -4.56 -5.96 2.40
N ASN A 144 -5.60 -5.82 1.57
CA ASN A 144 -6.92 -6.43 1.80
C ASN A 144 -7.50 -6.10 3.20
N GLY A 145 -7.26 -4.89 3.70
CA GLY A 145 -7.70 -4.44 5.02
C GLY A 145 -6.78 -4.83 6.19
N THR A 146 -5.76 -5.66 5.98
CA THR A 146 -4.76 -6.00 6.99
C THR A 146 -3.65 -4.95 7.01
N ASN A 147 -3.30 -4.41 8.16
CA ASN A 147 -2.21 -3.44 8.30
C ASN A 147 -0.86 -4.12 8.05
N ILE A 148 -0.10 -3.59 7.07
CA ILE A 148 1.24 -4.03 6.69
C ILE A 148 2.29 -2.93 6.85
N SER A 149 1.96 -1.83 7.53
CA SER A 149 2.90 -0.75 7.81
C SER A 149 4.05 -1.24 8.71
N ASN A 150 5.25 -0.76 8.45
CA ASN A 150 6.43 -1.08 9.25
C ASN A 150 6.67 0.03 10.28
N PRO A 151 6.47 -0.22 11.60
CA PRO A 151 6.69 0.78 12.64
C PRO A 151 8.17 1.03 12.99
N GLN A 152 9.10 0.27 12.39
CA GLN A 152 10.53 0.59 12.49
C GLN A 152 10.80 1.91 11.78
N THR A 153 10.34 2.02 10.53
CA THR A 153 10.48 3.21 9.67
C THR A 153 9.44 3.18 8.56
N GLY A 154 8.84 4.33 8.24
CA GLY A 154 7.92 4.45 7.11
C GLY A 154 8.58 4.33 5.73
N HIS A 155 9.92 4.38 5.64
CA HIS A 155 10.66 4.21 4.39
C HIS A 155 10.45 2.85 3.72
N ASN A 156 10.17 1.80 4.50
CA ASN A 156 9.95 0.44 3.99
C ASN A 156 8.48 0.16 3.65
N ALA A 157 7.64 1.18 3.60
CA ALA A 157 6.22 1.05 3.29
C ALA A 157 5.93 0.53 1.87
N SER A 158 6.91 0.55 0.97
CA SER A 158 6.79 0.14 -0.44
C SER A 158 7.15 -1.30 -0.73
N ASP A 159 7.50 -2.10 0.27
CA ASP A 159 7.87 -3.51 0.09
C ASP A 159 6.63 -4.42 0.07
N PHE A 160 5.84 -4.29 -1.00
CA PHE A 160 4.60 -5.05 -1.15
C PHE A 160 4.87 -6.48 -1.63
N PRO A 161 4.25 -7.51 -0.99
CA PRO A 161 4.35 -8.90 -1.44
C PRO A 161 3.48 -9.19 -2.68
N VAL A 162 2.99 -8.17 -3.37
CA VAL A 162 2.08 -8.26 -4.52
C VAL A 162 2.63 -7.50 -5.74
N SER A 163 2.23 -7.92 -6.93
CA SER A 163 2.53 -7.25 -8.20
C SER A 163 1.37 -6.37 -8.66
N VAL A 164 1.64 -5.52 -9.66
CA VAL A 164 0.60 -4.76 -10.38
C VAL A 164 -0.50 -5.68 -10.93
N ASN A 165 -0.14 -6.88 -11.37
CA ASN A 165 -1.10 -7.84 -11.91
C ASN A 165 -2.00 -8.49 -10.85
N ASP A 166 -1.61 -8.46 -9.59
CA ASP A 166 -2.39 -9.03 -8.48
C ASP A 166 -3.50 -8.10 -7.99
N ILE A 167 -3.39 -6.79 -8.30
CA ILE A 167 -4.26 -5.75 -7.75
C ILE A 167 -5.57 -5.68 -8.52
N GLU A 168 -6.68 -5.63 -7.80
CA GLU A 168 -8.02 -5.35 -8.32
C GLU A 168 -8.31 -3.85 -8.30
N ARG A 169 -7.95 -3.17 -7.20
CA ARG A 169 -8.07 -1.73 -7.04
C ARG A 169 -7.19 -1.24 -5.89
N ILE A 170 -6.94 0.06 -5.88
CA ILE A 170 -6.33 0.76 -4.74
C ILE A 170 -7.33 1.78 -4.23
N GLU A 171 -7.60 1.76 -2.94
CA GLU A 171 -8.48 2.70 -2.23
C GLU A 171 -7.60 3.67 -1.45
N ILE A 172 -7.75 4.98 -1.68
CA ILE A 172 -6.98 6.04 -1.01
C ILE A 172 -7.95 6.86 -0.17
N LEU A 173 -7.76 6.78 1.13
CA LEU A 173 -8.51 7.54 2.12
C LEU A 173 -7.64 8.73 2.52
N GLU A 174 -7.99 9.91 2.06
CA GLU A 174 -7.29 11.14 2.41
C GLU A 174 -7.84 11.75 3.69
N GLY A 175 -6.96 12.19 4.55
CA GLY A 175 -7.28 12.91 5.77
C GLY A 175 -7.14 12.07 7.03
N ALA A 176 -7.30 12.72 8.17
CA ALA A 176 -7.22 12.09 9.48
C ALA A 176 -8.29 11.01 9.62
N SER A 177 -7.89 9.75 9.51
CA SER A 177 -8.78 8.59 9.45
C SER A 177 -8.53 7.60 10.61
N SER A 178 -7.85 8.05 11.66
CA SER A 178 -7.46 7.18 12.79
C SER A 178 -8.66 6.49 13.45
N ARG A 179 -9.81 7.16 13.55
CA ARG A 179 -11.02 6.54 14.11
C ARG A 179 -11.53 5.34 13.30
N ILE A 180 -11.23 5.34 11.99
CA ILE A 180 -11.69 4.28 11.07
C ILE A 180 -10.64 3.18 10.95
N LEU A 181 -9.34 3.53 10.92
CA LEU A 181 -8.25 2.64 10.55
C LEU A 181 -7.20 2.43 11.65
N GLY A 182 -7.33 3.09 12.79
CA GLY A 182 -6.36 3.04 13.90
C GLY A 182 -5.41 4.24 13.89
N ASN A 183 -4.53 4.30 14.89
CA ASN A 183 -3.70 5.46 15.20
C ASN A 183 -2.73 5.88 14.09
N ALA A 184 -2.26 4.98 13.25
CA ALA A 184 -1.27 5.30 12.22
C ALA A 184 -1.86 6.02 10.99
N ALA A 185 -3.20 6.08 10.83
CA ALA A 185 -3.86 6.81 9.74
C ALA A 185 -3.95 8.31 10.04
N PHE A 186 -2.80 8.97 10.20
CA PHE A 186 -2.66 10.36 10.63
C PHE A 186 -3.05 11.36 9.53
N ASN A 187 -2.52 11.20 8.31
CA ASN A 187 -2.86 12.00 7.14
C ASN A 187 -3.67 11.22 6.10
N GLY A 188 -3.83 9.93 6.29
CA GLY A 188 -4.61 9.07 5.42
C GLY A 188 -4.17 7.61 5.43
N ALA A 189 -4.78 6.83 4.55
CA ALA A 189 -4.44 5.43 4.36
C ALA A 189 -4.58 5.00 2.91
N ILE A 190 -3.82 3.97 2.55
CA ILE A 190 -3.85 3.33 1.25
C ILE A 190 -4.20 1.86 1.46
N ASN A 191 -5.30 1.39 0.89
CA ASN A 191 -5.69 -0.02 0.93
C ASN A 191 -5.53 -0.65 -0.46
N ILE A 192 -4.60 -1.58 -0.56
CA ILE A 192 -4.35 -2.36 -1.77
C ILE A 192 -5.27 -3.57 -1.73
N VAL A 193 -6.23 -3.64 -2.64
CA VAL A 193 -7.18 -4.75 -2.74
C VAL A 193 -6.76 -5.65 -3.89
N THR A 194 -6.44 -6.91 -3.57
CA THR A 194 -6.02 -7.90 -4.55
C THR A 194 -7.21 -8.59 -5.20
N LYS A 195 -6.98 -9.14 -6.38
CA LYS A 195 -7.97 -9.97 -7.08
C LYS A 195 -8.48 -11.08 -6.17
N GLN A 196 -9.77 -11.25 -6.18
CA GLN A 196 -10.44 -12.38 -5.56
C GLN A 196 -11.77 -12.59 -6.25
N SER A 197 -12.01 -13.79 -6.70
CA SER A 197 -13.34 -14.17 -7.19
C SER A 197 -13.99 -15.00 -6.09
N TYR A 198 -15.18 -14.62 -5.68
CA TYR A 198 -16.01 -15.46 -4.83
C TYR A 198 -16.98 -16.26 -5.69
N PRO A 199 -17.33 -17.49 -5.29
CA PRO A 199 -18.40 -18.21 -5.92
C PRO A 199 -19.68 -17.36 -5.92
N SER A 200 -20.32 -17.21 -7.07
CA SER A 200 -21.59 -16.50 -7.16
C SER A 200 -22.65 -17.21 -6.32
N ALA A 201 -23.50 -16.45 -5.64
CA ALA A 201 -24.66 -17.00 -4.91
C ALA A 201 -25.62 -17.81 -5.81
N SER A 202 -25.53 -17.67 -7.14
CA SER A 202 -26.30 -18.45 -8.14
C SER A 202 -25.76 -19.87 -8.38
N GLY A 203 -24.78 -20.34 -7.59
CA GLY A 203 -24.46 -21.75 -7.51
C GLY A 203 -23.88 -22.40 -8.77
N SER A 204 -23.07 -21.69 -9.57
CA SER A 204 -22.30 -22.36 -10.61
C SER A 204 -21.29 -23.30 -9.95
N SER A 205 -21.63 -24.59 -9.95
CA SER A 205 -20.82 -25.68 -9.39
C SER A 205 -19.61 -26.05 -10.26
N THR A 206 -19.40 -25.34 -11.39
CA THR A 206 -18.31 -25.65 -12.31
C THR A 206 -17.02 -24.97 -11.85
N PRO A 207 -15.95 -25.72 -11.63
CA PRO A 207 -14.65 -25.15 -11.32
C PRO A 207 -14.17 -24.19 -12.41
N GLN A 208 -13.66 -23.03 -12.00
CA GLN A 208 -13.07 -22.05 -12.90
C GLN A 208 -11.60 -21.89 -12.56
N LEU A 209 -10.77 -21.97 -13.57
CA LEU A 209 -9.32 -21.70 -13.47
C LEU A 209 -8.99 -20.54 -14.37
N SER A 210 -8.31 -19.54 -13.82
CA SER A 210 -7.72 -18.45 -14.61
C SER A 210 -6.28 -18.21 -14.15
N SER A 211 -5.35 -18.29 -15.08
CA SER A 211 -3.92 -18.15 -14.83
C SER A 211 -3.32 -17.10 -15.76
N TYR A 212 -2.21 -16.52 -15.36
CA TYR A 212 -1.40 -15.66 -16.22
C TYR A 212 0.08 -15.96 -16.05
N ILE A 213 0.85 -15.68 -17.10
CA ILE A 213 2.31 -15.61 -17.10
C ILE A 213 2.69 -14.26 -17.69
N GLU A 214 3.61 -13.56 -17.05
CA GLU A 214 4.17 -12.28 -17.47
C GLU A 214 5.67 -12.40 -17.68
N LEU A 215 6.15 -11.83 -18.80
CA LEU A 215 7.57 -11.64 -19.07
C LEU A 215 7.78 -10.23 -19.61
N GLU A 216 8.75 -9.51 -19.06
CA GLU A 216 9.10 -8.15 -19.45
C GLU A 216 10.61 -7.96 -19.39
N GLY A 217 11.17 -7.24 -20.34
CA GLY A 217 12.57 -6.85 -20.37
C GLY A 217 12.75 -5.43 -20.92
N GLY A 218 13.86 -4.78 -20.56
CA GLY A 218 14.07 -3.41 -21.03
C GLY A 218 15.40 -2.79 -20.62
N SER A 219 15.41 -1.47 -20.59
CA SER A 219 16.56 -0.63 -20.27
C SER A 219 17.22 -1.05 -18.96
N TYR A 220 18.52 -0.81 -18.84
CA TYR A 220 19.33 -1.05 -17.64
C TYR A 220 19.27 -2.51 -17.15
N GLY A 221 19.26 -3.49 -18.06
CA GLY A 221 19.20 -4.90 -17.69
C GLY A 221 17.93 -5.31 -16.94
N THR A 222 16.86 -4.51 -17.06
CA THR A 222 15.58 -4.80 -16.39
C THR A 222 14.97 -6.08 -16.92
N LEU A 223 14.59 -6.96 -16.00
CA LEU A 223 13.88 -8.20 -16.28
C LEU A 223 12.80 -8.41 -15.22
N THR A 224 11.56 -8.65 -15.66
CA THR A 224 10.44 -9.08 -14.80
C THR A 224 9.90 -10.40 -15.30
N ALA A 225 9.73 -11.36 -14.40
CA ALA A 225 9.00 -12.60 -14.65
C ALA A 225 7.98 -12.81 -13.54
N GLY A 226 6.75 -13.14 -13.91
CA GLY A 226 5.67 -13.34 -12.95
C GLY A 226 4.65 -14.36 -13.44
N ALA A 227 3.96 -14.98 -12.49
CA ALA A 227 2.83 -15.86 -12.78
C ALA A 227 1.81 -15.79 -11.65
N GLY A 228 0.56 -16.08 -11.99
CA GLY A 228 -0.49 -16.20 -10.99
C GLY A 228 -1.64 -17.06 -11.47
N THR A 229 -2.35 -17.64 -10.53
CA THR A 229 -3.50 -18.50 -10.79
C THR A 229 -4.63 -18.21 -9.79
N ASN A 230 -5.84 -18.20 -10.28
CA ASN A 230 -7.06 -18.11 -9.50
C ASN A 230 -7.91 -19.36 -9.74
N VAL A 231 -8.31 -20.03 -8.67
CA VAL A 231 -9.12 -21.24 -8.68
C VAL A 231 -10.38 -21.02 -7.88
N LEU A 232 -11.53 -21.20 -8.52
CA LEU A 232 -12.83 -21.27 -7.87
C LEU A 232 -13.31 -22.72 -7.91
N ALA A 233 -13.58 -23.31 -6.75
CA ALA A 233 -14.06 -24.69 -6.65
C ALA A 233 -15.05 -24.82 -5.50
N GLY A 234 -16.32 -25.04 -5.82
CA GLY A 234 -17.39 -25.10 -4.83
C GLY A 234 -17.44 -23.81 -3.99
N ASN A 235 -17.25 -23.94 -2.69
CA ASN A 235 -17.28 -22.85 -1.72
C ASN A 235 -15.91 -22.15 -1.54
N PHE A 236 -14.86 -22.65 -2.20
CA PHE A 236 -13.49 -22.15 -2.05
C PHE A 236 -13.09 -21.25 -3.21
N SER A 237 -12.39 -20.19 -2.86
CA SER A 237 -11.67 -19.29 -3.77
C SER A 237 -10.21 -19.25 -3.36
N ASN A 238 -9.30 -19.48 -4.30
CA ASN A 238 -7.86 -19.45 -4.02
C ASN A 238 -7.15 -18.69 -5.12
N TYR A 239 -6.29 -17.76 -4.73
CA TYR A 239 -5.42 -17.00 -5.61
C TYR A 239 -3.97 -17.16 -5.15
N LEU A 240 -3.09 -17.57 -6.06
CA LEU A 240 -1.66 -17.68 -5.82
C LEU A 240 -0.93 -16.90 -6.91
N SER A 241 0.06 -16.10 -6.53
CA SER A 241 0.97 -15.44 -7.47
C SER A 241 2.39 -15.43 -6.96
N GLY A 242 3.34 -15.28 -7.88
CA GLY A 242 4.74 -15.10 -7.57
C GLY A 242 5.45 -14.38 -8.69
N GLY A 243 6.58 -13.77 -8.38
CA GLY A 243 7.34 -13.04 -9.38
C GLY A 243 8.72 -12.61 -8.91
N TYR A 244 9.54 -12.30 -9.88
CA TYR A 244 10.89 -11.79 -9.71
C TYR A 244 11.11 -10.60 -10.64
N THR A 245 11.79 -9.58 -10.14
CA THR A 245 12.17 -8.39 -10.91
C THR A 245 13.59 -8.00 -10.53
N ARG A 246 14.42 -7.65 -11.53
CA ARG A 246 15.76 -7.11 -11.31
C ARG A 246 16.04 -5.98 -12.28
N SER A 247 16.99 -5.14 -11.94
CA SER A 247 17.59 -4.13 -12.82
C SER A 247 18.98 -3.76 -12.35
N ASP A 248 19.85 -3.34 -13.29
CA ASP A 248 21.17 -2.79 -12.97
C ASP A 248 21.08 -1.30 -12.56
N GLY A 249 19.85 -0.70 -12.62
CA GLY A 249 19.57 0.68 -12.23
C GLY A 249 19.86 1.71 -13.32
N GLY A 250 19.07 2.80 -13.32
CA GLY A 250 19.20 3.90 -14.29
C GLY A 250 20.14 5.02 -13.83
N THR A 251 20.64 4.94 -12.60
CA THR A 251 21.59 5.88 -11.98
C THR A 251 22.62 5.10 -11.18
N GLU A 252 23.70 5.77 -10.76
CA GLU A 252 24.74 5.17 -9.94
C GLU A 252 24.14 4.57 -8.65
N ASN A 253 24.57 3.36 -8.26
CA ASN A 253 24.12 2.63 -7.08
C ASN A 253 22.59 2.60 -6.91
N SER A 254 21.87 2.24 -8.00
CA SER A 254 20.41 2.08 -7.99
C SER A 254 19.94 0.73 -8.56
N ASP A 255 20.86 -0.25 -8.56
CA ASP A 255 20.56 -1.64 -8.88
C ASP A 255 19.64 -2.26 -7.85
N PHE A 256 18.77 -3.17 -8.29
CA PHE A 256 17.89 -3.87 -7.37
C PHE A 256 17.52 -5.27 -7.85
N GLU A 257 17.14 -6.11 -6.87
CA GLU A 257 16.51 -7.40 -7.07
C GLU A 257 15.34 -7.54 -6.11
N LYS A 258 14.20 -8.04 -6.61
CA LYS A 258 12.98 -8.25 -5.82
C LYS A 258 12.32 -9.57 -6.15
N GLY A 259 12.08 -10.39 -5.12
CA GLY A 259 11.29 -11.62 -5.17
C GLY A 259 10.01 -11.47 -4.36
N ARG A 260 8.90 -12.08 -4.79
CA ARG A 260 7.62 -12.06 -4.06
C ARG A 260 6.81 -13.32 -4.31
N ILE A 261 6.03 -13.68 -3.31
CA ILE A 261 4.99 -14.69 -3.41
C ILE A 261 3.79 -14.23 -2.59
N PHE A 262 2.60 -14.43 -3.13
CA PHE A 262 1.36 -14.07 -2.45
C PHE A 262 0.30 -15.14 -2.66
N TYR A 263 -0.33 -15.55 -1.58
CA TYR A 263 -1.46 -16.47 -1.56
C TYR A 263 -2.62 -15.85 -0.80
N LYS A 264 -3.82 -15.92 -1.37
CA LYS A 264 -5.05 -15.49 -0.73
C LYS A 264 -6.14 -16.52 -1.00
N GLY A 265 -6.85 -16.90 0.02
CA GLY A 265 -7.96 -17.82 -0.11
C GLY A 265 -9.17 -17.39 0.71
N GLY A 266 -10.28 -17.99 0.42
CA GLY A 266 -11.50 -17.80 1.15
C GLY A 266 -12.43 -19.01 1.01
N TRP A 267 -13.23 -19.19 2.03
CA TRP A 267 -14.33 -20.13 2.06
C TRP A 267 -15.62 -19.39 2.39
N ASN A 268 -16.71 -19.67 1.68
CA ASN A 268 -18.00 -19.04 1.90
C ASN A 268 -19.10 -20.10 1.97
N ASP A 269 -19.97 -20.01 2.98
CA ASP A 269 -21.19 -20.81 3.05
C ASP A 269 -22.23 -20.26 2.05
N ASN A 270 -22.24 -20.83 0.83
CA ASN A 270 -23.09 -20.38 -0.26
C ASN A 270 -24.60 -20.51 0.01
N ARG A 271 -25.02 -21.31 0.99
CA ARG A 271 -26.46 -21.60 1.22
C ARG A 271 -27.16 -20.49 2.00
N GLN A 272 -26.45 -19.80 2.89
CA GLN A 272 -27.06 -18.81 3.78
C GLN A 272 -26.25 -17.53 3.95
N ASN A 273 -25.09 -17.43 3.30
CA ASN A 273 -24.13 -16.32 3.47
C ASN A 273 -23.86 -15.97 4.94
N ARG A 274 -23.97 -16.98 5.82
CA ARG A 274 -23.80 -16.80 7.27
C ARG A 274 -22.37 -16.78 7.71
N PHE A 275 -21.53 -17.55 7.01
CA PHE A 275 -20.14 -17.76 7.41
C PHE A 275 -19.20 -17.55 6.23
N ARG A 276 -18.17 -16.74 6.44
CA ARG A 276 -17.09 -16.57 5.50
C ARG A 276 -15.77 -16.61 6.25
N LEU A 277 -14.79 -17.28 5.70
CA LEU A 277 -13.41 -17.33 6.16
C LEU A 277 -12.52 -16.75 5.07
N ASP A 278 -11.61 -15.86 5.45
CA ASP A 278 -10.60 -15.27 4.57
C ASP A 278 -9.22 -15.50 5.17
N TYR A 279 -8.26 -15.92 4.37
CA TYR A 279 -6.88 -16.11 4.78
C TYR A 279 -5.92 -15.62 3.70
N GLN A 280 -4.77 -15.08 4.12
CA GLN A 280 -3.73 -14.64 3.20
C GLN A 280 -2.34 -14.85 3.81
N LEU A 281 -1.40 -15.12 2.91
CA LEU A 281 0.02 -15.26 3.19
C LEU A 281 0.80 -14.55 2.10
N GLY A 282 1.74 -13.68 2.47
CA GLY A 282 2.59 -12.95 1.55
C GLY A 282 4.02 -12.95 2.02
N ALA A 283 4.95 -13.07 1.09
CA ALA A 283 6.37 -12.89 1.37
C ALA A 283 7.02 -12.10 0.24
N SER A 284 7.91 -11.18 0.61
CA SER A 284 8.77 -10.46 -0.30
C SER A 284 10.19 -10.39 0.23
N THR A 285 11.14 -10.33 -0.69
CA THR A 285 12.54 -10.01 -0.41
C THR A 285 12.99 -9.01 -1.45
N GLN A 286 13.69 -8.00 -1.01
CA GLN A 286 14.20 -6.94 -1.87
C GLN A 286 15.60 -6.58 -1.43
N SER A 287 16.52 -6.40 -2.39
CA SER A 287 17.84 -5.82 -2.15
C SER A 287 18.11 -4.75 -3.18
N TYR A 288 18.70 -3.63 -2.75
CA TYR A 288 18.94 -2.51 -3.64
C TYR A 288 20.12 -1.65 -3.18
N GLY A 289 20.78 -1.02 -4.16
CA GLY A 289 21.64 0.10 -3.92
C GLY A 289 20.80 1.32 -3.54
N ALA A 290 21.16 1.99 -2.46
CA ALA A 290 20.47 3.17 -1.99
C ALA A 290 21.36 4.40 -2.16
N ASN A 291 20.95 5.33 -3.03
CA ASN A 291 21.57 6.64 -3.07
C ASN A 291 21.11 7.45 -1.87
N THR A 292 22.05 8.01 -1.14
CA THR A 292 21.74 8.82 0.03
C THR A 292 21.51 10.27 -0.34
N PHE A 293 20.50 10.88 0.27
CA PHE A 293 20.31 12.32 0.26
C PHE A 293 20.88 12.99 1.50
N TYR A 294 21.41 12.23 2.47
CA TYR A 294 22.02 12.79 3.69
C TYR A 294 23.36 13.47 3.39
N SER A 295 24.16 12.88 2.51
CA SER A 295 25.47 13.41 2.15
C SER A 295 25.96 12.80 0.84
N ALA A 296 26.51 13.60 -0.06
CA ALA A 296 27.18 13.10 -1.27
C ALA A 296 28.37 12.16 -0.95
N LYS A 297 28.89 12.22 0.25
CA LYS A 297 29.96 11.34 0.75
C LYS A 297 29.50 9.88 0.88
N TYR A 298 28.20 9.65 1.10
CA TYR A 298 27.63 8.33 1.34
C TYR A 298 26.63 7.96 0.23
N ASN A 299 27.05 8.03 -1.03
CA ASN A 299 26.24 7.69 -2.20
C ASN A 299 26.26 6.20 -2.54
N ASN A 300 26.94 5.37 -1.75
CA ASN A 300 27.10 3.94 -1.97
C ASN A 300 26.50 3.14 -0.81
N GLN A 301 25.25 3.40 -0.48
CA GLN A 301 24.52 2.64 0.53
C GLN A 301 23.91 1.37 -0.08
N TYR A 302 23.60 0.40 0.79
CA TYR A 302 22.91 -0.81 0.42
C TYR A 302 21.87 -1.15 1.48
N GLU A 303 20.74 -1.68 1.03
CA GLU A 303 19.71 -2.16 1.93
C GLU A 303 19.11 -3.46 1.39
N LYS A 304 18.83 -4.38 2.30
CA LYS A 304 18.08 -5.60 2.02
C LYS A 304 16.96 -5.71 3.02
N THR A 305 15.73 -5.83 2.50
CA THR A 305 14.52 -6.02 3.29
C THR A 305 13.88 -7.36 2.99
N GLU A 306 13.26 -7.97 4.00
CA GLU A 306 12.41 -9.15 3.87
C GLU A 306 11.13 -8.90 4.66
N HIS A 307 10.00 -9.23 4.06
CA HIS A 307 8.69 -9.11 4.70
C HIS A 307 7.92 -10.41 4.54
N LEU A 308 7.45 -10.96 5.65
CA LEU A 308 6.49 -12.07 5.71
C LEU A 308 5.23 -11.58 6.39
N MET A 309 4.08 -11.80 5.77
CA MET A 309 2.78 -11.51 6.35
C MET A 309 1.87 -12.73 6.32
N ALA A 310 1.06 -12.88 7.35
CA ALA A 310 -0.03 -13.85 7.40
C ALA A 310 -1.25 -13.21 8.05
N SER A 311 -2.44 -13.51 7.57
CA SER A 311 -3.67 -13.17 8.28
C SER A 311 -4.77 -14.20 8.08
N LEU A 312 -5.60 -14.33 9.09
CA LEU A 312 -6.80 -15.16 9.12
C LEU A 312 -7.94 -14.30 9.64
N GLY A 313 -9.01 -14.16 8.87
CA GLY A 313 -10.18 -13.41 9.23
C GLY A 313 -11.45 -14.18 8.97
N GLY A 314 -12.50 -13.83 9.69
CA GLY A 314 -13.83 -14.42 9.51
C GLY A 314 -14.90 -13.34 9.39
N THR A 315 -16.03 -13.71 8.80
CA THR A 315 -17.24 -12.92 8.85
C THR A 315 -18.39 -13.83 9.23
N VAL A 316 -19.11 -13.46 10.27
CA VAL A 316 -20.31 -14.18 10.74
C VAL A 316 -21.49 -13.23 10.64
N ASN A 317 -22.47 -13.55 9.81
CA ASN A 317 -23.70 -12.78 9.64
C ASN A 317 -24.84 -13.42 10.47
N LEU A 318 -25.39 -12.67 11.40
CA LEU A 318 -26.48 -13.07 12.27
C LEU A 318 -27.70 -12.17 12.03
N GLY A 319 -28.87 -12.77 11.81
CA GLY A 319 -30.11 -12.03 11.52
C GLY A 319 -30.31 -11.75 10.03
N THR A 320 -31.12 -10.74 9.74
CA THR A 320 -31.46 -10.31 8.37
C THR A 320 -30.65 -9.09 7.95
N ASP A 321 -30.60 -8.79 6.64
CA ASP A 321 -29.83 -7.66 6.10
C ASP A 321 -30.20 -6.31 6.76
N ASP A 322 -31.47 -6.11 7.11
CA ASP A 322 -31.99 -4.86 7.71
C ASP A 322 -31.81 -4.78 9.23
N ARG A 323 -31.70 -5.91 9.91
CA ARG A 323 -31.58 -6.01 11.39
C ARG A 323 -30.57 -7.09 11.78
N GLY A 324 -29.45 -7.11 11.10
CA GLY A 324 -28.41 -8.11 11.29
C GLY A 324 -27.22 -7.59 12.09
N ILE A 325 -26.49 -8.54 12.66
CA ILE A 325 -25.20 -8.30 13.28
C ILE A 325 -24.16 -9.03 12.43
N GLN A 326 -23.12 -8.32 12.04
CA GLN A 326 -21.97 -8.91 11.34
C GLN A 326 -20.76 -8.83 12.27
N LEU A 327 -20.21 -9.99 12.63
CA LEU A 327 -18.99 -10.10 13.43
C LEU A 327 -17.81 -10.38 12.53
N LYS A 328 -16.71 -9.67 12.73
CA LYS A 328 -15.47 -9.79 11.96
C LYS A 328 -14.26 -9.94 12.89
N PRO A 329 -13.98 -11.14 13.40
CA PRO A 329 -12.71 -11.44 14.05
C PRO A 329 -11.60 -11.57 13.01
N ALA A 330 -10.39 -11.14 13.35
CA ALA A 330 -9.19 -11.39 12.55
C ALA A 330 -7.96 -11.47 13.46
N ILE A 331 -6.98 -12.24 13.02
CA ILE A 331 -5.62 -12.27 13.55
C ILE A 331 -4.64 -12.05 12.40
N TYR A 332 -3.52 -11.39 12.69
CA TYR A 332 -2.48 -11.18 11.69
C TYR A 332 -1.10 -11.20 12.31
N TYR A 333 -0.13 -11.55 11.50
CA TYR A 333 1.29 -11.55 11.83
C TYR A 333 2.06 -10.90 10.69
N ASN A 334 3.02 -10.03 11.04
CA ASN A 334 4.02 -9.50 10.13
C ASN A 334 5.40 -9.72 10.74
N HIS A 335 6.35 -10.12 9.91
CA HIS A 335 7.76 -10.20 10.24
C HIS A 335 8.57 -9.43 9.20
N PHE A 336 9.40 -8.51 9.68
CA PHE A 336 10.27 -7.70 8.85
C PHE A 336 11.71 -7.94 9.25
N ASN A 337 12.57 -8.20 8.26
CA ASN A 337 14.01 -8.16 8.39
C ASN A 337 14.54 -6.99 7.58
N ASP A 338 15.46 -6.25 8.17
CA ASP A 338 16.14 -5.14 7.53
C ASP A 338 17.64 -5.25 7.81
N HIS A 339 18.44 -5.25 6.73
CA HIS A 339 19.89 -5.18 6.75
C HIS A 339 20.34 -3.96 5.95
N TYR A 340 20.83 -2.99 6.65
CA TYR A 340 21.30 -1.71 6.10
C TYR A 340 22.82 -1.58 6.21
N GLN A 341 23.48 -1.10 5.14
CA GLN A 341 24.89 -0.73 5.11
C GLN A 341 25.03 0.73 4.66
N LEU A 342 25.65 1.57 5.49
CA LEU A 342 25.95 2.96 5.13
C LEU A 342 26.97 3.05 3.99
N ILE A 343 27.88 2.10 3.93
CA ILE A 343 28.86 1.93 2.86
C ILE A 343 28.74 0.47 2.40
N ARG A 344 28.30 0.28 1.17
CA ARG A 344 28.09 -1.04 0.57
C ARG A 344 29.36 -1.88 0.60
N HIS A 345 29.25 -3.13 1.02
CA HIS A 345 30.33 -4.10 1.20
C HIS A 345 31.29 -3.79 2.38
N GLU A 346 31.01 -2.79 3.20
CA GLU A 346 31.73 -2.58 4.46
C GLU A 346 30.87 -3.11 5.62
N GLU A 347 31.42 -4.04 6.39
CA GLU A 347 30.75 -4.70 7.50
C GLU A 347 31.15 -4.06 8.85
N GLY A 348 30.24 -4.17 9.82
CA GLY A 348 30.47 -3.77 11.19
C GLY A 348 29.80 -2.47 11.62
N ALA A 349 29.50 -2.36 12.93
CA ALA A 349 28.80 -1.21 13.50
C ALA A 349 29.55 0.12 13.30
N ALA A 350 30.89 0.10 13.38
CA ALA A 350 31.74 1.27 13.15
C ALA A 350 31.65 1.80 11.70
N LYS A 351 31.16 0.97 10.76
CA LYS A 351 30.93 1.32 9.36
C LYS A 351 29.48 1.65 9.06
N GLY A 352 28.61 1.67 10.07
CA GLY A 352 27.18 2.01 9.92
C GLY A 352 26.33 0.86 9.40
N GLU A 353 26.77 -0.40 9.59
CA GLU A 353 25.98 -1.56 9.29
C GLU A 353 25.02 -1.91 10.43
N ASN A 354 23.74 -2.08 10.13
CA ASN A 354 22.69 -2.38 11.09
C ASN A 354 21.78 -3.52 10.61
N TYR A 355 21.27 -4.29 11.58
CA TYR A 355 20.28 -5.34 11.37
C TYR A 355 19.10 -5.14 12.32
N HIS A 356 17.89 -5.31 11.79
CA HIS A 356 16.65 -5.19 12.55
C HIS A 356 15.71 -6.33 12.21
N TRP A 357 15.17 -7.01 13.24
CA TRP A 357 14.09 -7.99 13.13
C TRP A 357 12.90 -7.50 13.91
N LEU A 358 11.80 -7.29 13.21
CA LEU A 358 10.56 -6.77 13.80
C LEU A 358 9.44 -7.78 13.61
N ASP A 359 8.87 -8.21 14.71
CA ASP A 359 7.69 -9.07 14.77
C ASP A 359 6.48 -8.26 15.20
N ILE A 360 5.34 -8.40 14.51
CA ILE A 360 4.06 -7.81 14.86
C ILE A 360 3.02 -8.91 14.90
N LEU A 361 2.45 -9.16 16.05
CA LEU A 361 1.29 -10.04 16.23
C LEU A 361 0.09 -9.20 16.61
N GLY A 362 -1.00 -9.29 15.85
CA GLY A 362 -2.19 -8.52 16.11
C GLY A 362 -3.47 -9.35 16.03
N ALA A 363 -4.48 -8.89 16.75
CA ALA A 363 -5.84 -9.40 16.71
C ALA A 363 -6.82 -8.24 16.64
N SER A 364 -7.88 -8.39 15.86
CA SER A 364 -8.97 -7.43 15.75
C SER A 364 -10.33 -8.11 15.87
N PHE A 365 -11.26 -7.39 16.44
CA PHE A 365 -12.65 -7.77 16.49
C PHE A 365 -13.52 -6.56 16.16
N ASN A 366 -14.40 -6.70 15.19
CA ASN A 366 -15.35 -5.68 14.78
C ASN A 366 -16.76 -6.27 14.70
N ALA A 367 -17.72 -5.64 15.37
CA ALA A 367 -19.14 -5.95 15.31
C ALA A 367 -19.88 -4.80 14.59
N ASN A 368 -20.48 -5.10 13.46
CA ASN A 368 -21.36 -4.19 12.72
C ASN A 368 -22.81 -4.56 12.98
N ILE A 369 -23.59 -3.60 13.42
CA ILE A 369 -24.99 -3.79 13.83
C ILE A 369 -25.86 -2.92 12.93
N ASN A 370 -26.72 -3.54 12.11
CA ASN A 370 -27.72 -2.86 11.30
C ASN A 370 -29.00 -2.73 12.12
N TRP A 371 -29.56 -1.53 12.20
CA TRP A 371 -30.78 -1.25 12.93
C TRP A 371 -31.51 -0.05 12.33
N LEU A 372 -32.73 0.24 12.84
CA LEU A 372 -33.68 1.16 12.22
C LEU A 372 -33.08 2.54 11.83
N MET A 373 -32.15 3.07 12.60
CA MET A 373 -31.54 4.39 12.35
C MET A 373 -30.22 4.36 11.60
N GLY A 374 -29.75 3.18 11.15
CA GLY A 374 -28.52 3.07 10.39
C GLY A 374 -27.61 1.92 10.79
N LYS A 375 -26.32 2.17 10.85
CA LYS A 375 -25.30 1.15 11.09
C LYS A 375 -24.32 1.59 12.17
N SER A 376 -24.20 0.80 13.23
CA SER A 376 -23.18 0.98 14.26
C SER A 376 -22.04 -0.01 14.06
N SER A 377 -20.82 0.42 14.35
CA SER A 377 -19.63 -0.42 14.38
C SER A 377 -18.92 -0.22 15.72
N ILE A 378 -18.66 -1.28 16.44
CA ILE A 378 -17.89 -1.27 17.68
C ILE A 378 -16.84 -2.37 17.62
N GLY A 379 -15.68 -2.13 18.22
CA GLY A 379 -14.66 -3.16 18.22
C GLY A 379 -13.38 -2.75 18.92
N ALA A 380 -12.42 -3.66 18.84
CA ALA A 380 -11.10 -3.52 19.42
C ALA A 380 -10.04 -4.10 18.49
N ASP A 381 -8.87 -3.47 18.45
CA ASP A 381 -7.65 -4.03 17.87
C ASP A 381 -6.57 -4.01 18.95
N ILE A 382 -5.81 -5.08 19.04
CA ILE A 382 -4.61 -5.15 19.85
C ILE A 382 -3.47 -5.67 18.99
N SER A 383 -2.29 -5.05 19.12
CA SER A 383 -1.08 -5.55 18.48
C SER A 383 0.13 -5.42 19.40
N LYS A 384 1.00 -6.41 19.34
CA LYS A 384 2.30 -6.39 19.99
C LYS A 384 3.38 -6.38 18.93
N GLU A 385 4.21 -5.36 19.00
CA GLU A 385 5.42 -5.18 18.19
C GLU A 385 6.62 -5.55 19.06
N THR A 386 7.58 -6.26 18.48
CA THR A 386 8.84 -6.60 19.16
C THR A 386 9.97 -6.45 18.16
N ILE A 387 10.85 -5.47 18.40
CA ILE A 387 12.05 -5.27 17.60
C ILE A 387 13.27 -5.84 18.32
N TRP A 388 14.03 -6.67 17.61
CA TRP A 388 15.39 -7.05 17.96
C TRP A 388 16.34 -6.35 16.98
N SER A 389 17.43 -5.80 17.50
CA SER A 389 18.28 -4.93 16.69
C SER A 389 19.75 -4.98 17.15
N THR A 390 20.63 -4.63 16.22
CA THR A 390 22.02 -4.29 16.56
C THR A 390 22.17 -2.86 17.10
N ALA A 391 21.11 -2.00 16.94
CA ALA A 391 21.19 -0.56 17.21
C ALA A 391 20.01 0.00 18.02
N TYR A 392 18.79 -0.55 17.90
CA TYR A 392 17.56 0.02 18.45
C TYR A 392 17.07 -0.70 19.71
N GLY A 393 16.62 0.08 20.68
CA GLY A 393 16.13 -0.40 21.97
C GLY A 393 17.20 -0.48 23.05
N ALA A 394 16.90 -1.16 24.14
CA ALA A 394 17.80 -1.35 25.27
C ALA A 394 18.68 -2.59 25.11
N ASP A 395 19.90 -2.52 25.65
CA ASP A 395 20.82 -3.66 25.67
C ASP A 395 20.25 -4.82 26.50
N GLN A 396 20.32 -6.01 25.97
CA GLN A 396 19.79 -7.23 26.58
C GLN A 396 20.94 -8.10 27.15
N PRO A 397 20.64 -8.96 28.15
CA PRO A 397 21.59 -9.96 28.64
C PRO A 397 22.14 -10.83 27.51
N GLU A 398 23.44 -11.15 27.55
CA GLU A 398 24.15 -11.84 26.46
C GLU A 398 23.53 -13.21 26.12
N GLU A 399 23.02 -13.92 27.11
CA GLU A 399 22.35 -15.22 26.93
C GLU A 399 21.05 -15.14 26.10
N THR A 400 20.50 -13.92 25.89
CA THR A 400 19.28 -13.70 25.11
C THR A 400 19.55 -13.22 23.69
N TRP A 401 20.79 -12.90 23.35
CA TRP A 401 21.17 -12.37 22.04
C TRP A 401 20.83 -13.35 20.93
N LYS A 402 20.41 -12.81 19.79
CA LYS A 402 20.07 -13.61 18.62
C LYS A 402 21.20 -13.56 17.59
N GLU A 403 21.58 -14.73 17.08
CA GLU A 403 22.58 -14.85 16.04
C GLU A 403 22.01 -14.46 14.67
N ILE A 404 22.79 -13.75 13.86
CA ILE A 404 22.49 -13.41 12.48
C ILE A 404 23.29 -14.37 11.59
N LYS A 405 22.60 -15.28 10.90
CA LYS A 405 23.24 -16.31 10.07
C LYS A 405 24.19 -15.70 9.03
N GLY A 406 25.42 -16.23 9.00
CA GLY A 406 26.42 -15.84 8.01
C GLY A 406 27.19 -14.56 8.37
N THR A 407 27.07 -14.08 9.60
CA THR A 407 27.81 -12.94 10.13
C THR A 407 28.29 -13.25 11.56
N GLU A 408 29.26 -12.47 12.06
CA GLU A 408 29.64 -12.48 13.48
C GLU A 408 28.76 -11.54 14.33
N ARG A 409 27.80 -10.85 13.70
CA ARG A 409 26.92 -9.88 14.36
C ARG A 409 25.80 -10.58 15.13
N ARG A 410 25.35 -9.98 16.20
CA ARG A 410 24.24 -10.45 17.03
C ARG A 410 23.26 -9.31 17.31
N LEU A 411 21.98 -9.63 17.32
CA LEU A 411 20.94 -8.72 17.79
C LEU A 411 21.00 -8.73 19.31
N SER A 412 21.55 -7.66 19.87
CA SER A 412 21.81 -7.50 21.31
C SER A 412 20.85 -6.53 21.97
N ARG A 413 20.04 -5.80 21.19
CA ARG A 413 19.09 -4.80 21.69
C ARG A 413 17.65 -5.18 21.38
N LYS A 414 16.75 -4.74 22.24
CA LYS A 414 15.32 -5.04 22.12
C LYS A 414 14.48 -3.87 22.61
N ALA A 415 13.36 -3.64 21.92
CA ALA A 415 12.22 -2.88 22.43
C ALA A 415 10.91 -3.58 22.06
N SER A 416 9.86 -3.38 22.82
CA SER A 416 8.54 -3.88 22.50
C SER A 416 7.48 -2.83 22.75
N ARG A 417 6.42 -2.83 21.93
CA ARG A 417 5.32 -1.89 22.03
C ARG A 417 4.00 -2.64 21.89
N THR A 418 3.07 -2.34 22.79
CA THR A 418 1.71 -2.86 22.72
C THR A 418 0.77 -1.72 22.39
N ASN A 419 0.05 -1.85 21.28
CA ASN A 419 -0.97 -0.91 20.82
C ASN A 419 -2.34 -1.51 21.05
N THR A 420 -3.25 -0.75 21.64
CA THR A 420 -4.66 -1.13 21.82
C THR A 420 -5.54 0.00 21.30
N ASN A 421 -6.44 -0.33 20.39
CA ASN A 421 -7.46 0.57 19.85
C ASN A 421 -8.83 0.06 20.28
N LEU A 422 -9.61 0.90 20.95
CA LEU A 422 -11.03 0.67 21.20
C LEU A 422 -11.83 1.69 20.39
N PHE A 423 -12.77 1.24 19.58
CA PHE A 423 -13.51 2.16 18.72
C PHE A 423 -15.02 1.91 18.76
N ALA A 424 -15.74 2.99 18.56
CA ALA A 424 -17.18 2.99 18.31
C ALA A 424 -17.50 4.02 17.24
N GLU A 425 -18.36 3.65 16.30
CA GLU A 425 -18.84 4.49 15.21
C GLU A 425 -20.33 4.24 14.99
N HIS A 426 -21.08 5.31 14.72
CA HIS A 426 -22.47 5.19 14.31
C HIS A 426 -22.71 6.00 13.03
N ASN A 427 -23.33 5.36 12.04
CA ASN A 427 -23.71 5.93 10.76
C ASN A 427 -25.24 6.01 10.68
N ILE A 428 -25.79 7.21 10.73
CA ILE A 428 -27.19 7.49 10.49
C ILE A 428 -27.41 7.60 8.97
N LEU A 429 -28.21 6.70 8.42
CA LEU A 429 -28.47 6.58 6.99
C LEU A 429 -29.87 7.12 6.67
N LEU A 430 -29.95 8.31 6.11
CA LEU A 430 -31.17 8.94 5.64
C LEU A 430 -31.18 9.00 4.09
N ARG A 431 -32.32 9.28 3.50
CA ARG A 431 -32.49 9.31 2.04
C ARG A 431 -31.43 10.20 1.34
N HIS A 432 -31.21 11.41 1.84
CA HIS A 432 -30.27 12.37 1.28
C HIS A 432 -29.05 12.64 2.14
N TRP A 433 -29.01 12.16 3.35
CA TRP A 433 -27.95 12.42 4.31
C TRP A 433 -27.33 11.13 4.83
N THR A 434 -26.03 11.17 5.06
CA THR A 434 -25.36 10.21 5.93
C THR A 434 -24.57 11.02 6.96
N ILE A 435 -24.79 10.73 8.25
CA ILE A 435 -24.08 11.37 9.35
C ILE A 435 -23.33 10.24 10.09
N SER A 436 -22.03 10.38 10.16
CA SER A 436 -21.14 9.42 10.86
C SER A 436 -20.45 10.10 12.02
N ALA A 437 -20.67 9.62 13.22
CA ALA A 437 -19.92 10.04 14.39
C ALA A 437 -19.18 8.86 14.98
N GLY A 438 -17.93 9.06 15.38
CA GLY A 438 -17.12 7.98 15.90
C GLY A 438 -16.03 8.46 16.86
N LEU A 439 -15.51 7.51 17.60
CA LEU A 439 -14.52 7.71 18.64
C LEU A 439 -13.53 6.55 18.61
N LEU A 440 -12.24 6.87 18.66
CA LEU A 440 -11.17 5.93 18.89
C LEU A 440 -10.45 6.28 20.18
N TYR A 441 -10.34 5.33 21.10
CA TYR A 441 -9.46 5.42 22.25
C TYR A 441 -8.23 4.54 22.01
N TYR A 442 -7.08 5.18 21.91
CA TYR A 442 -5.80 4.54 21.65
C TYR A 442 -4.95 4.50 22.92
N ILE A 443 -4.36 3.35 23.19
CA ILE A 443 -3.41 3.12 24.28
C ILE A 443 -2.14 2.55 23.68
N ASN A 444 -1.01 3.13 24.02
CA ASN A 444 0.31 2.65 23.66
C ASN A 444 1.18 2.45 24.90
N ASN A 445 1.80 1.29 24.99
CA ASN A 445 2.76 0.96 26.03
C ASN A 445 4.07 0.54 25.34
N LEU A 446 5.10 1.36 25.46
CA LEU A 446 6.45 1.05 25.01
C LEU A 446 7.26 0.52 26.19
N ASP A 447 7.89 -0.63 26.01
CA ASP A 447 8.72 -1.33 26.98
C ASP A 447 10.10 -1.59 26.37
N GLU A 448 11.13 -0.99 26.96
CA GLU A 448 12.52 -1.12 26.53
C GLU A 448 13.24 -2.32 27.19
N GLY A 449 12.59 -2.98 28.15
CA GLY A 449 13.18 -4.08 28.89
C GLY A 449 14.10 -3.63 30.05
N LYS A 450 14.66 -4.59 30.74
CA LYS A 450 15.63 -4.37 31.83
C LYS A 450 17.00 -4.27 31.21
N THR A 451 17.76 -3.24 31.53
CA THR A 451 19.19 -3.18 31.18
C THR A 451 20.03 -3.69 32.34
N ALA A 452 21.27 -4.13 32.05
CA ALA A 452 22.22 -4.55 33.10
C ALA A 452 22.50 -3.46 34.14
N GLU A 453 22.37 -2.19 33.77
CA GLU A 453 22.62 -1.02 34.64
C GLU A 453 21.34 -0.46 35.30
N LYS A 454 20.17 -0.70 34.69
CA LYS A 454 18.88 -0.22 35.22
C LYS A 454 18.01 -1.43 35.59
N ALA A 455 17.85 -1.66 36.88
CA ALA A 455 16.95 -2.71 37.43
C ALA A 455 15.47 -2.47 37.09
N ALA A 456 15.10 -1.28 36.62
CA ALA A 456 13.74 -0.89 36.26
C ALA A 456 13.57 -0.87 34.75
N VAL A 457 12.49 -1.51 34.29
CA VAL A 457 12.00 -1.40 32.92
C VAL A 457 11.55 0.04 32.68
N THR A 458 12.02 0.69 31.61
CA THR A 458 11.50 1.99 31.21
C THR A 458 10.17 1.76 30.49
N HIS A 459 9.09 2.19 31.10
CA HIS A 459 7.75 2.13 30.53
C HIS A 459 7.29 3.52 30.11
N HIS A 460 6.98 3.67 28.82
CA HIS A 460 6.30 4.86 28.32
C HIS A 460 4.85 4.51 28.02
N HIS A 461 3.94 5.15 28.74
CA HIS A 461 2.50 5.00 28.54
C HIS A 461 1.93 6.23 27.86
N THR A 462 1.18 6.04 26.79
CA THR A 462 0.45 7.10 26.11
C THR A 462 -0.97 6.64 25.86
N SER A 463 -1.94 7.50 26.19
CA SER A 463 -3.33 7.27 25.82
C SER A 463 -3.93 8.52 25.20
N THR A 464 -4.73 8.34 24.14
CA THR A 464 -5.31 9.44 23.39
C THR A 464 -6.70 9.11 22.90
N LEU A 465 -7.52 10.17 22.78
CA LEU A 465 -8.87 10.09 22.26
C LEU A 465 -8.96 10.83 20.93
N SER A 466 -9.40 10.12 19.88
CA SER A 466 -9.55 10.62 18.52
C SER A 466 -11.02 10.61 18.10
N PRO A 467 -11.77 11.69 18.33
CA PRO A 467 -13.13 11.85 17.85
C PRO A 467 -13.15 12.21 16.37
N GLY A 468 -14.29 11.92 15.72
CA GLY A 468 -14.54 12.36 14.36
C GLY A 468 -16.01 12.44 14.03
N LEU A 469 -16.33 13.35 13.11
CA LEU A 469 -17.67 13.61 12.60
C LEU A 469 -17.58 13.82 11.10
N ASP A 470 -18.34 13.03 10.35
CA ASP A 470 -18.47 13.19 8.90
C ASP A 470 -19.95 13.32 8.53
N ILE A 471 -20.25 14.22 7.61
CA ILE A 471 -21.60 14.46 7.12
C ILE A 471 -21.55 14.43 5.61
N SER A 472 -22.39 13.63 4.96
CA SER A 472 -22.60 13.73 3.51
C SER A 472 -24.03 14.06 3.16
N TYR A 473 -24.18 14.94 2.17
CA TYR A 473 -25.45 15.35 1.59
C TYR A 473 -25.51 14.98 0.12
N ARG A 474 -26.58 14.32 -0.28
CA ARG A 474 -26.85 13.88 -1.66
C ARG A 474 -28.12 14.52 -2.18
N PRO A 475 -28.04 15.77 -2.73
CA PRO A 475 -29.22 16.44 -3.29
C PRO A 475 -29.85 15.65 -4.44
N THR A 476 -29.03 14.96 -5.23
CA THR A 476 -29.44 14.09 -6.34
C THR A 476 -28.59 12.81 -6.36
N GLN A 477 -28.88 11.89 -7.28
CA GLN A 477 -28.03 10.69 -7.49
C GLN A 477 -26.66 11.02 -8.06
N SER A 478 -26.52 12.18 -8.72
CA SER A 478 -25.25 12.62 -9.34
C SER A 478 -24.39 13.48 -8.44
N TRP A 479 -24.94 14.07 -7.39
CA TRP A 479 -24.23 15.00 -6.50
C TRP A 479 -24.08 14.42 -5.09
N LYS A 480 -22.87 14.58 -4.55
CA LYS A 480 -22.56 14.27 -3.15
C LYS A 480 -21.63 15.33 -2.61
N ILE A 481 -21.98 15.92 -1.47
CA ILE A 481 -21.16 16.89 -0.74
C ILE A 481 -20.83 16.30 0.63
N CYS A 482 -19.57 16.36 1.03
CA CYS A 482 -19.08 15.80 2.29
C CYS A 482 -18.38 16.88 3.10
N LEU A 483 -18.65 16.89 4.40
CA LEU A 483 -17.95 17.67 5.42
C LEU A 483 -17.36 16.70 6.42
N SER A 484 -16.11 16.85 6.76
CA SER A 484 -15.40 15.95 7.67
C SER A 484 -14.59 16.75 8.69
N TRP A 485 -14.64 16.33 9.93
CA TRP A 485 -13.73 16.75 11.00
C TRP A 485 -13.25 15.53 11.77
N ASN A 486 -11.95 15.33 11.83
CA ASN A 486 -11.37 14.17 12.49
C ASN A 486 -10.07 14.53 13.18
N LYS A 487 -9.85 13.92 14.37
CA LYS A 487 -8.56 13.91 15.05
C LYS A 487 -7.80 12.62 14.78
N ALA A 488 -6.48 12.73 14.73
CA ALA A 488 -5.56 11.61 14.58
C ALA A 488 -4.32 11.80 15.45
N VAL A 489 -3.68 10.71 15.83
CA VAL A 489 -2.46 10.67 16.63
C VAL A 489 -1.49 9.68 16.00
N ARG A 490 -0.19 10.01 15.97
CA ARG A 490 0.88 9.11 15.58
C ARG A 490 1.93 9.02 16.68
N THR A 491 2.30 7.81 17.07
CA THR A 491 3.46 7.56 17.93
C THR A 491 4.75 7.57 17.11
N PRO A 492 5.90 8.00 17.69
CA PRO A 492 7.20 7.96 17.02
C PRO A 492 7.54 6.55 16.53
N THR A 493 8.27 6.44 15.41
CA THR A 493 8.82 5.18 14.93
C THR A 493 10.02 4.74 15.78
N TYR A 494 10.44 3.48 15.65
CA TYR A 494 11.66 3.04 16.33
C TYR A 494 12.91 3.77 15.81
N THR A 495 12.91 4.17 14.54
CA THR A 495 13.95 5.01 13.95
C THR A 495 13.99 6.39 14.61
N ASP A 496 12.85 7.06 14.78
CA ASP A 496 12.76 8.36 15.44
C ASP A 496 13.31 8.31 16.86
N LEU A 497 13.08 7.20 17.58
CA LEU A 497 13.48 7.05 18.98
C LEU A 497 14.96 6.67 19.16
N TYR A 498 15.50 5.76 18.31
CA TYR A 498 16.73 5.05 18.63
C TYR A 498 17.87 5.20 17.63
N THR A 499 17.64 5.79 16.45
CA THR A 499 18.71 5.96 15.47
C THR A 499 19.87 6.74 16.07
N SER A 500 21.10 6.21 15.94
CA SER A 500 22.30 6.91 16.31
C SER A 500 23.44 6.53 15.35
N ASN A 501 23.76 7.43 14.44
CA ASN A 501 24.85 7.26 13.46
C ASN A 501 25.53 8.60 13.16
N VAL A 502 26.45 8.60 12.20
CA VAL A 502 27.23 9.81 11.83
C VAL A 502 26.36 10.92 11.22
N ALA A 503 25.17 10.60 10.71
CA ALA A 503 24.28 11.52 10.01
C ALA A 503 23.03 11.88 10.81
N GLN A 504 22.60 11.03 11.76
CA GLN A 504 21.30 11.13 12.44
C GLN A 504 21.38 10.74 13.92
N GLN A 505 20.60 11.42 14.74
CA GLN A 505 20.40 11.13 16.16
C GLN A 505 18.92 11.20 16.53
N GLY A 506 18.33 10.07 16.91
CA GLY A 506 16.97 9.94 17.45
C GLY A 506 16.86 10.43 18.90
N ASP A 507 15.62 10.59 19.35
CA ASP A 507 15.31 11.04 20.72
C ASP A 507 14.21 10.18 21.34
N PRO A 508 14.51 9.36 22.38
CA PRO A 508 13.52 8.57 23.10
C PRO A 508 12.45 9.39 23.84
N SER A 509 12.65 10.70 24.02
CA SER A 509 11.72 11.61 24.72
C SER A 509 10.64 12.21 23.83
N LEU A 510 10.62 11.87 22.55
CA LEU A 510 9.65 12.37 21.58
C LEU A 510 8.22 12.11 22.01
N LYS A 511 7.40 13.14 21.89
CA LYS A 511 5.96 13.08 22.13
C LYS A 511 5.21 12.63 20.88
N PRO A 512 4.07 11.95 21.01
CA PRO A 512 3.21 11.67 19.88
C PRO A 512 2.79 12.94 19.13
N GLU A 513 2.70 12.83 17.81
CA GLU A 513 2.11 13.86 16.97
C GLU A 513 0.58 13.84 17.07
N GLU A 514 -0.04 15.01 17.01
CA GLU A 514 -1.48 15.19 16.97
C GLU A 514 -1.89 15.97 15.72
N ASN A 515 -2.97 15.56 15.08
CA ASN A 515 -3.56 16.25 13.94
C ASN A 515 -5.06 16.44 14.12
N SER A 516 -5.55 17.62 13.79
CA SER A 516 -6.97 17.92 13.67
C SER A 516 -7.24 18.42 12.26
N MET A 517 -8.01 17.68 11.47
CA MET A 517 -8.25 17.98 10.07
C MET A 517 -9.73 18.26 9.80
N PHE A 518 -9.98 19.33 9.07
CA PHE A 518 -11.27 19.69 8.46
C PHE A 518 -11.17 19.49 6.95
N LYS A 519 -12.16 18.85 6.35
CA LYS A 519 -12.21 18.62 4.90
C LYS A 519 -13.62 18.85 4.37
N ILE A 520 -13.72 19.56 3.27
CA ILE A 520 -14.93 19.66 2.45
C ILE A 520 -14.65 19.03 1.10
N SER A 521 -15.59 18.26 0.57
CA SER A 521 -15.46 17.63 -0.74
C SER A 521 -16.80 17.63 -1.45
N ALA A 522 -16.78 17.81 -2.77
CA ALA A 522 -17.96 17.69 -3.64
C ALA A 522 -17.64 16.73 -4.79
N LEU A 523 -18.52 15.78 -5.02
CA LEU A 523 -18.46 14.81 -6.13
C LEU A 523 -19.68 15.05 -7.03
N TYR A 524 -19.42 15.19 -8.32
CA TYR A 524 -20.42 15.09 -9.38
C TYR A 524 -20.11 13.88 -10.25
N LYS A 525 -21.04 12.94 -10.37
CA LYS A 525 -20.86 11.70 -11.10
C LYS A 525 -22.03 11.38 -12.01
N THR A 526 -21.70 11.11 -13.25
CA THR A 526 -22.61 10.59 -14.29
C THR A 526 -22.00 9.35 -14.92
N ASN A 527 -22.64 8.75 -15.90
CA ASN A 527 -22.09 7.60 -16.63
C ASN A 527 -20.82 7.99 -17.45
N ARG A 528 -20.67 9.26 -17.85
CA ARG A 528 -19.58 9.74 -18.73
C ARG A 528 -18.60 10.68 -18.05
N ALA A 529 -18.94 11.21 -16.91
CA ALA A 529 -18.12 12.22 -16.24
C ALA A 529 -18.14 12.02 -14.73
N GLU A 530 -16.97 12.16 -14.14
CA GLU A 530 -16.79 12.18 -12.69
C GLU A 530 -15.88 13.38 -12.36
N PHE A 531 -16.33 14.25 -11.46
CA PHE A 531 -15.58 15.41 -10.97
C PHE A 531 -15.59 15.41 -9.45
N THR A 532 -14.42 15.50 -8.86
CA THR A 532 -14.26 15.64 -7.41
C THR A 532 -13.43 16.88 -7.12
N VAL A 533 -13.95 17.76 -6.28
CA VAL A 533 -13.22 18.90 -5.71
C VAL A 533 -13.17 18.71 -4.22
N SER A 534 -11.99 18.87 -3.63
CA SER A 534 -11.79 18.80 -2.18
C SER A 534 -10.92 19.96 -1.70
N SER A 535 -11.20 20.44 -0.50
CA SER A 535 -10.34 21.37 0.22
C SER A 535 -10.20 20.91 1.66
N PHE A 536 -9.01 21.08 2.23
CA PHE A 536 -8.74 20.67 3.60
C PHE A 536 -7.91 21.72 4.35
N TYR A 537 -8.05 21.71 5.66
CA TYR A 537 -7.18 22.38 6.62
C TYR A 537 -6.81 21.40 7.72
N SER A 538 -5.52 21.23 7.95
CA SER A 538 -4.94 20.32 8.93
C SER A 538 -4.08 21.10 9.91
N HIS A 539 -4.36 20.95 11.20
CA HIS A 539 -3.62 21.57 12.29
C HIS A 539 -2.84 20.50 13.06
N GLY A 540 -1.51 20.44 12.81
CA GLY A 540 -0.59 19.52 13.45
C GLY A 540 0.08 20.12 14.68
N ARG A 541 0.28 19.30 15.72
CA ARG A 541 1.02 19.64 16.96
C ARG A 541 2.05 18.56 17.26
N ASN A 542 3.13 18.95 17.93
CA ASN A 542 4.24 18.05 18.27
C ASN A 542 4.78 17.30 17.03
N MET A 543 4.75 17.94 15.87
CA MET A 543 5.18 17.31 14.63
C MET A 543 6.65 16.88 14.74
N ILE A 544 6.95 15.66 14.31
CA ILE A 544 8.29 15.09 14.38
C ILE A 544 8.98 15.32 13.04
N ASP A 545 10.20 15.84 13.09
CA ASP A 545 11.05 15.93 11.92
C ASP A 545 12.53 15.77 12.30
N TRP A 546 13.33 15.45 11.32
CA TRP A 546 14.79 15.38 11.40
C TRP A 546 15.38 16.71 10.96
N VAL A 547 16.02 17.42 11.85
CA VAL A 547 16.43 18.81 11.61
C VAL A 547 17.91 19.05 11.93
N TYR A 548 18.51 19.99 11.20
CA TYR A 548 19.67 20.74 11.66
C TYR A 548 19.17 21.96 12.42
N GLU A 549 19.58 22.10 13.67
CA GLU A 549 19.21 23.24 14.52
C GLU A 549 19.99 24.49 14.12
N THR A 550 21.27 24.32 13.75
CA THR A 550 22.17 25.38 13.30
C THR A 550 22.93 24.96 12.03
N GLU A 551 23.62 25.89 11.39
CA GLU A 551 24.48 25.63 10.23
C GLU A 551 25.67 24.73 10.57
N GLU A 552 26.18 24.80 11.82
CA GLU A 552 27.28 24.00 12.33
C GLU A 552 26.87 22.58 12.75
N SER A 553 25.57 22.27 12.75
CA SER A 553 25.07 20.94 13.10
C SER A 553 25.69 19.87 12.19
N ARG A 554 26.27 18.82 12.79
CA ARG A 554 26.97 17.76 12.06
C ARG A 554 26.07 16.60 11.67
N ARG A 555 24.91 16.50 12.33
CA ARG A 555 23.91 15.44 12.10
C ARG A 555 22.50 15.96 12.33
N TYR A 556 21.53 15.33 11.73
CA TYR A 556 20.13 15.60 11.96
C TYR A 556 19.68 15.05 13.32
N HIS A 557 18.91 15.83 14.05
CA HIS A 557 18.27 15.40 15.29
C HIS A 557 16.77 15.21 15.05
N ALA A 558 16.20 14.11 15.58
CA ALA A 558 14.75 13.92 15.61
C ALA A 558 14.16 14.78 16.73
N LEU A 559 13.30 15.72 16.39
CA LEU A 559 12.68 16.65 17.34
C LEU A 559 11.19 16.80 17.09
N ASN A 560 10.45 17.12 18.16
CA ASN A 560 9.11 17.68 18.00
C ASN A 560 9.25 19.15 17.60
N ILE A 561 9.06 19.47 16.32
CA ILE A 561 9.30 20.81 15.74
C ILE A 561 8.21 21.84 16.03
N GLY A 562 7.17 21.48 16.81
CA GLY A 562 6.10 22.40 17.17
C GLY A 562 4.83 22.22 16.33
N LYS A 563 4.32 23.31 15.75
CA LYS A 563 3.06 23.33 14.99
C LYS A 563 3.32 23.35 13.49
N LEU A 564 2.51 22.59 12.77
CA LEU A 564 2.52 22.53 11.31
C LEU A 564 1.09 22.57 10.78
N ASP A 565 0.75 23.63 10.08
CA ASP A 565 -0.56 23.79 9.47
C ASP A 565 -0.47 23.56 7.96
N ASN A 566 -1.27 22.63 7.45
CA ASN A 566 -1.40 22.36 6.03
C ASN A 566 -2.80 22.76 5.55
N MET A 567 -2.86 23.48 4.45
CA MET A 567 -4.10 23.70 3.73
C MET A 567 -3.93 23.31 2.27
N GLY A 568 -4.96 22.76 1.67
CA GLY A 568 -4.86 22.34 0.28
C GLY A 568 -6.20 22.27 -0.43
N VAL A 569 -6.07 22.24 -1.75
CA VAL A 569 -7.18 22.04 -2.69
C VAL A 569 -6.79 20.97 -3.68
N SER A 570 -7.70 20.07 -4.00
CA SER A 570 -7.53 19.07 -5.05
C SER A 570 -8.72 19.03 -5.99
N LEU A 571 -8.44 18.81 -7.27
CA LEU A 571 -9.41 18.60 -8.33
C LEU A 571 -9.07 17.29 -9.02
N ASN A 572 -10.04 16.40 -9.13
CA ASN A 572 -9.94 15.16 -9.93
C ASN A 572 -11.08 15.15 -10.94
N SER A 573 -10.79 14.81 -12.18
CA SER A 573 -11.81 14.61 -13.20
C SER A 573 -11.52 13.36 -14.02
N LYS A 574 -12.59 12.67 -14.42
CA LYS A 574 -12.56 11.54 -15.36
C LYS A 574 -13.66 11.75 -16.37
N LEU A 575 -13.29 11.83 -17.64
CA LEU A 575 -14.20 12.03 -18.75
C LEU A 575 -14.08 10.87 -19.73
N GLN A 576 -15.20 10.26 -20.08
CA GLN A 576 -15.31 9.25 -21.14
C GLN A 576 -15.89 9.91 -22.39
N LEU A 577 -15.08 10.04 -23.41
CA LEU A 577 -15.41 10.64 -24.69
C LEU A 577 -15.59 9.52 -25.73
N HIS A 578 -16.63 9.63 -26.55
CA HIS A 578 -16.91 8.70 -27.66
C HIS A 578 -17.00 7.23 -27.20
N GLU A 579 -18.21 6.77 -26.90
CA GLU A 579 -18.47 5.39 -26.48
C GLU A 579 -18.54 4.40 -27.65
N ASP A 580 -18.80 4.90 -28.88
CA ASP A 580 -19.02 4.03 -30.04
C ASP A 580 -17.70 3.51 -30.63
N ALA A 581 -17.45 2.22 -30.47
CA ALA A 581 -16.28 1.54 -31.03
C ALA A 581 -16.21 1.57 -32.58
N LYS A 582 -17.26 2.08 -33.25
CA LYS A 582 -17.34 2.22 -34.70
C LYS A 582 -16.88 3.57 -35.22
N SER A 583 -16.54 4.52 -34.33
CA SER A 583 -16.02 5.82 -34.74
C SER A 583 -14.65 5.68 -35.39
N ALA A 584 -14.43 6.44 -36.48
CA ALA A 584 -13.13 6.47 -37.16
C ALA A 584 -12.09 7.25 -36.33
N PHE A 585 -10.82 6.89 -36.44
CA PHE A 585 -9.73 7.67 -35.85
C PHE A 585 -9.80 9.15 -36.33
N PRO A 586 -9.65 10.17 -35.46
CA PRO A 586 -9.26 10.13 -34.05
C PRO A 586 -10.43 10.00 -33.06
N PHE A 587 -11.66 9.77 -33.48
CA PHE A 587 -12.88 9.75 -32.67
C PHE A 587 -13.19 8.39 -32.03
N GLN A 588 -12.18 7.57 -31.82
CA GLN A 588 -12.30 6.29 -31.10
C GLN A 588 -12.56 6.51 -29.60
N PRO A 589 -13.10 5.52 -28.87
CA PRO A 589 -13.31 5.63 -27.44
C PRO A 589 -12.07 6.13 -26.70
N MET A 590 -12.24 7.16 -25.91
CA MET A 590 -11.16 7.87 -25.23
C MET A 590 -11.55 8.20 -23.80
N THR A 591 -10.64 8.00 -22.87
CA THR A 591 -10.78 8.44 -21.45
C THR A 591 -9.73 9.48 -21.14
N VAL A 592 -10.14 10.62 -20.63
CA VAL A 592 -9.27 11.69 -20.14
C VAL A 592 -9.42 11.77 -18.64
N ARG A 593 -8.29 11.76 -17.92
CA ARG A 593 -8.23 12.05 -16.48
C ARG A 593 -7.34 13.25 -16.25
N LEU A 594 -7.79 14.15 -15.40
CA LEU A 594 -7.03 15.30 -14.97
C LEU A 594 -7.08 15.36 -13.45
N GLY A 595 -5.91 15.43 -12.84
CA GLY A 595 -5.73 15.63 -11.42
C GLY A 595 -4.87 16.85 -11.16
N TYR A 596 -5.29 17.70 -10.24
CA TYR A 596 -4.49 18.83 -9.77
C TYR A 596 -4.60 18.96 -8.26
N SER A 597 -3.46 19.15 -7.59
CA SER A 597 -3.42 19.50 -6.16
C SER A 597 -2.50 20.68 -5.91
N TYR A 598 -2.91 21.48 -4.95
CA TYR A 598 -2.15 22.59 -4.37
C TYR A 598 -2.13 22.44 -2.87
N ILE A 599 -0.95 22.57 -2.26
CA ILE A 599 -0.76 22.53 -0.81
C ILE A 599 0.06 23.74 -0.39
N HIS A 600 -0.43 24.43 0.63
CA HIS A 600 0.32 25.47 1.35
C HIS A 600 0.53 25.01 2.78
N GLN A 601 1.78 25.11 3.23
CA GLN A 601 2.19 24.74 4.58
C GLN A 601 2.72 25.97 5.31
N SER A 602 2.27 26.17 6.54
CA SER A 602 2.87 27.11 7.47
C SER A 602 3.29 26.39 8.74
N HIS A 603 4.40 26.84 9.33
CA HIS A 603 4.94 26.22 10.53
C HIS A 603 5.28 27.28 11.57
N LYS A 604 5.14 26.88 12.84
CA LYS A 604 5.63 27.63 13.96
C LYS A 604 6.46 26.68 14.83
N THR A 605 7.75 26.88 14.79
CA THR A 605 8.69 26.03 15.52
C THR A 605 8.94 26.59 16.91
N ASP A 606 9.09 25.70 17.89
CA ASP A 606 9.41 26.04 19.28
C ASP A 606 10.93 26.29 19.45
N GLN A 607 11.75 25.85 18.48
CA GLN A 607 13.19 26.01 18.42
C GLN A 607 13.62 26.48 17.03
N PRO A 608 14.80 27.11 16.87
CA PRO A 608 15.34 27.44 15.57
C PRO A 608 15.59 26.16 14.74
N ILE A 609 15.20 26.18 13.47
CA ILE A 609 15.47 25.13 12.50
C ILE A 609 16.21 25.73 11.34
N TYR A 610 17.48 25.34 11.16
CA TYR A 610 18.28 25.73 9.99
C TYR A 610 17.87 24.94 8.75
N ARG A 611 17.64 23.62 8.91
CA ARG A 611 17.24 22.74 7.80
C ARG A 611 16.35 21.60 8.30
N SER A 612 15.25 21.37 7.60
CA SER A 612 14.34 20.22 7.77
C SER A 612 14.64 19.17 6.73
N LEU A 613 14.49 17.91 7.06
CA LEU A 613 14.75 16.80 6.16
C LEU A 613 13.49 16.33 5.42
N TYR A 614 12.33 16.33 6.08
CA TYR A 614 11.10 15.77 5.53
C TYR A 614 9.90 16.71 5.58
N ALA A 615 9.58 17.26 6.74
CA ALA A 615 8.31 17.94 6.97
C ALA A 615 8.15 19.21 6.11
N LEU A 616 9.23 19.93 5.83
CA LEU A 616 9.20 21.15 5.02
C LEU A 616 9.48 20.93 3.53
N GLU A 617 9.78 19.69 3.11
CA GLU A 617 9.99 19.31 1.70
C GLU A 617 8.72 18.78 1.05
N TYR A 618 7.59 19.44 1.21
CA TYR A 618 6.30 18.96 0.67
C TYR A 618 6.11 19.30 -0.81
N LEU A 619 5.24 18.53 -1.47
CA LEU A 619 4.83 18.75 -2.84
C LEU A 619 3.77 19.86 -2.88
N ARG A 620 4.16 21.05 -3.35
CA ARG A 620 3.30 22.24 -3.39
C ARG A 620 2.26 22.17 -4.49
N HIS A 621 2.69 21.80 -5.69
CA HIS A 621 1.82 21.65 -6.85
C HIS A 621 2.06 20.30 -7.51
N LYS A 622 0.97 19.66 -7.89
CA LYS A 622 0.98 18.45 -8.72
C LYS A 622 -0.13 18.55 -9.75
N LEU A 623 0.22 18.38 -11.01
CA LEU A 623 -0.71 18.23 -12.13
C LEU A 623 -0.47 16.86 -12.76
N THR A 624 -1.52 16.09 -12.99
CA THR A 624 -1.50 14.83 -13.72
C THR A 624 -2.53 14.89 -14.85
N VAL A 625 -2.13 14.53 -16.04
CA VAL A 625 -3.05 14.38 -17.19
C VAL A 625 -2.82 13.00 -17.75
N GLN A 626 -3.86 12.19 -17.82
CA GLN A 626 -3.81 10.87 -18.43
C GLN A 626 -4.79 10.84 -19.60
N LEU A 627 -4.33 10.31 -20.71
CA LEU A 627 -5.10 10.11 -21.93
C LEU A 627 -5.01 8.65 -22.32
N ASP A 628 -6.13 7.96 -22.31
CA ASP A 628 -6.25 6.58 -22.78
C ASP A 628 -7.08 6.57 -24.04
N GLN A 629 -6.50 6.14 -25.16
CA GLN A 629 -7.12 6.12 -26.46
C GLN A 629 -7.08 4.72 -27.05
N HIS A 630 -8.22 4.27 -27.53
CA HIS A 630 -8.31 3.12 -28.38
C HIS A 630 -7.98 3.58 -29.83
N ILE A 631 -6.89 3.07 -30.41
CA ILE A 631 -6.42 3.56 -31.73
C ILE A 631 -7.06 2.72 -32.85
N TRP A 632 -6.98 1.41 -32.74
CA TRP A 632 -7.46 0.52 -33.78
C TRP A 632 -7.68 -0.89 -33.24
N ASN A 633 -8.86 -1.47 -33.48
CA ASN A 633 -9.23 -2.83 -33.13
C ASN A 633 -8.75 -3.28 -31.74
N ARG A 634 -7.52 -3.83 -31.64
CA ARG A 634 -6.91 -4.37 -30.42
C ARG A 634 -5.77 -3.50 -29.89
N LEU A 635 -5.50 -2.37 -30.53
CA LEU A 635 -4.39 -1.47 -30.21
C LEU A 635 -4.90 -0.28 -29.40
N SER A 636 -4.30 -0.03 -28.26
CA SER A 636 -4.56 1.14 -27.41
C SER A 636 -3.25 1.86 -27.06
N LEU A 637 -3.37 3.16 -26.84
CA LEU A 637 -2.28 4.04 -26.44
C LEU A 637 -2.70 4.80 -25.19
N SER A 638 -1.85 4.80 -24.18
CA SER A 638 -2.02 5.56 -22.94
C SER A 638 -0.85 6.51 -22.77
N TRP A 639 -1.15 7.75 -22.42
CA TRP A 639 -0.19 8.79 -22.09
C TRP A 639 -0.42 9.26 -20.67
N SER A 640 0.65 9.54 -19.94
CA SER A 640 0.64 10.19 -18.63
C SER A 640 1.61 11.37 -18.66
N VAL A 641 1.11 12.56 -18.37
CA VAL A 641 1.90 13.77 -18.24
C VAL A 641 1.79 14.25 -16.79
N ARG A 642 2.92 14.44 -16.14
CA ARG A 642 2.99 14.97 -14.77
C ARG A 642 3.80 16.25 -14.74
N TRP A 643 3.30 17.25 -14.03
CA TRP A 643 4.05 18.41 -13.61
C TRP A 643 4.03 18.52 -12.09
N GLN A 644 5.20 18.75 -11.51
CA GLN A 644 5.37 18.78 -10.07
C GLN A 644 6.26 19.95 -9.66
N GLN A 645 5.91 20.60 -8.56
CA GLN A 645 6.73 21.61 -7.89
C GLN A 645 6.80 21.29 -6.40
N ARG A 646 7.99 20.97 -5.94
CA ARG A 646 8.32 20.72 -4.54
C ARG A 646 8.96 21.95 -3.92
N MET A 647 8.74 22.14 -2.61
CA MET A 647 9.36 23.20 -1.84
C MET A 647 10.82 22.83 -1.47
N ASN A 648 11.52 23.78 -0.83
CA ASN A 648 12.90 23.61 -0.34
C ASN A 648 13.95 23.54 -1.47
N GLY A 649 13.82 24.40 -2.48
CA GLY A 649 14.87 24.59 -3.52
C GLY A 649 14.80 23.62 -4.70
N PHE A 650 13.79 22.75 -4.77
CA PHE A 650 13.59 21.89 -5.93
C PHE A 650 13.05 22.66 -7.13
N HIS A 651 13.63 22.40 -8.32
CA HIS A 651 13.11 22.94 -9.57
C HIS A 651 11.87 22.16 -10.01
N PRO A 652 10.82 22.86 -10.47
CA PRO A 652 9.65 22.20 -11.05
C PRO A 652 10.03 21.46 -12.33
N TYR A 653 9.35 20.34 -12.61
CA TYR A 653 9.65 19.54 -13.79
C TYR A 653 8.38 18.96 -14.41
N TRP A 654 8.51 18.62 -15.71
CA TRP A 654 7.53 17.85 -16.46
C TRP A 654 8.07 16.46 -16.73
N LYS A 655 7.21 15.47 -16.65
CA LYS A 655 7.51 14.08 -17.01
C LYS A 655 6.42 13.54 -17.90
N ILE A 656 6.81 12.88 -18.99
CA ILE A 656 5.90 12.26 -19.96
C ILE A 656 6.20 10.77 -20.00
N ASP A 657 5.19 9.95 -19.74
CA ASP A 657 5.23 8.50 -19.76
C ASP A 657 4.22 7.99 -20.80
N GLY A 658 4.42 6.80 -21.35
CA GLY A 658 3.52 6.25 -22.35
C GLY A 658 3.52 4.74 -22.39
N LYS A 659 2.38 4.16 -22.83
CA LYS A 659 2.21 2.73 -23.01
C LYS A 659 1.42 2.44 -24.27
N LEU A 660 2.02 1.70 -25.19
CA LEU A 660 1.35 1.13 -26.34
C LEU A 660 1.02 -0.33 -26.02
N GLN A 661 -0.24 -0.72 -26.18
CA GLN A 661 -0.71 -2.06 -25.82
C GLN A 661 -1.54 -2.66 -26.95
N TRP A 662 -1.20 -3.89 -27.34
CA TRP A 662 -2.01 -4.72 -28.21
C TRP A 662 -2.61 -5.87 -27.40
N LYS A 663 -3.95 -6.02 -27.44
CA LYS A 663 -4.68 -6.99 -26.62
C LYS A 663 -5.47 -7.95 -27.49
N ALA A 664 -5.07 -9.22 -27.51
CA ALA A 664 -5.85 -10.34 -28.05
C ALA A 664 -6.63 -11.03 -26.91
N GLU A 665 -7.33 -12.12 -27.22
CA GLU A 665 -8.15 -12.85 -26.25
C GLU A 665 -7.33 -13.37 -25.06
N ASN A 666 -6.19 -14.02 -25.32
CA ASN A 666 -5.34 -14.66 -24.33
C ASN A 666 -3.95 -14.04 -24.23
N LEU A 667 -3.62 -13.06 -25.05
CA LEU A 667 -2.30 -12.45 -25.10
C LEU A 667 -2.39 -10.93 -25.11
N THR A 668 -1.68 -10.30 -24.21
CA THR A 668 -1.46 -8.86 -24.20
C THR A 668 0.02 -8.60 -24.40
N LEU A 669 0.37 -7.88 -25.46
CA LEU A 669 1.73 -7.38 -25.69
C LEU A 669 1.77 -5.88 -25.42
N TYR A 670 2.86 -5.38 -24.87
CA TYR A 670 2.99 -3.95 -24.61
C TYR A 670 4.44 -3.46 -24.74
N LEU A 671 4.53 -2.19 -25.10
CA LEU A 671 5.73 -1.37 -25.01
C LEU A 671 5.42 -0.19 -24.10
N LYS A 672 6.23 0.03 -23.08
CA LYS A 672 6.08 1.16 -22.17
C LYS A 672 7.37 1.95 -22.04
N GLY A 673 7.23 3.25 -21.85
CA GLY A 673 8.35 4.15 -21.67
C GLY A 673 8.08 5.11 -20.52
N ASP A 674 8.96 5.10 -19.55
CA ASP A 674 9.02 6.04 -18.45
C ASP A 674 9.98 7.18 -18.81
N ASN A 675 9.61 8.42 -18.48
CA ASN A 675 10.38 9.62 -18.76
C ASN A 675 10.83 9.73 -20.24
N LEU A 676 9.88 9.69 -21.17
CA LEU A 676 10.11 9.69 -22.61
C LEU A 676 10.92 10.90 -23.11
N THR A 677 10.90 12.00 -22.37
CA THR A 677 11.68 13.21 -22.66
C THR A 677 13.12 13.14 -22.15
N ALA A 678 13.49 12.06 -21.46
CA ALA A 678 14.79 11.91 -20.79
C ALA A 678 15.14 13.10 -19.88
N HIS A 679 14.14 13.76 -19.30
CA HIS A 679 14.32 14.92 -18.44
C HIS A 679 15.08 14.56 -17.16
N ARG A 680 16.03 15.41 -16.77
CA ARG A 680 16.77 15.24 -15.50
C ARG A 680 16.00 15.93 -14.38
N TYR A 681 15.62 15.19 -13.37
CA TYR A 681 14.86 15.72 -12.24
C TYR A 681 15.27 15.08 -10.92
N TYR A 682 14.80 15.67 -9.82
CA TYR A 682 15.05 15.24 -8.46
C TYR A 682 13.73 15.23 -7.69
N ASP A 683 13.43 14.12 -7.01
CA ASP A 683 12.25 13.98 -6.17
C ASP A 683 12.58 14.07 -4.68
N ILE A 684 13.81 13.76 -4.30
CA ILE A 684 14.26 13.74 -2.92
C ILE A 684 15.73 14.14 -2.85
N GLY A 685 16.06 15.14 -2.03
CA GLY A 685 17.43 15.58 -1.80
C GLY A 685 18.23 15.78 -3.09
N ALA A 686 19.47 15.30 -3.11
CA ALA A 686 20.37 15.35 -4.26
C ALA A 686 20.29 14.07 -5.14
N VAL A 687 19.27 13.22 -4.96
CA VAL A 687 19.16 11.94 -5.67
C VAL A 687 18.59 12.16 -7.07
N LYS A 688 19.46 12.04 -8.08
CA LYS A 688 19.11 12.15 -9.48
C LYS A 688 18.21 10.98 -9.87
N GLN A 689 17.10 11.30 -10.56
CA GLN A 689 16.18 10.30 -11.08
C GLN A 689 16.64 9.75 -12.44
N PRO A 690 16.27 8.51 -12.82
CA PRO A 690 16.61 7.92 -14.11
C PRO A 690 16.09 8.76 -15.28
N GLY A 691 16.84 8.71 -16.40
CA GLY A 691 16.41 9.23 -17.69
C GLY A 691 15.35 8.33 -18.35
N LEU A 692 15.41 8.24 -19.68
CA LEU A 692 14.50 7.38 -20.44
C LEU A 692 14.65 5.90 -20.06
N TRP A 693 13.50 5.26 -19.72
CA TRP A 693 13.42 3.84 -19.42
C TRP A 693 12.39 3.16 -20.30
N ILE A 694 12.82 2.31 -21.22
CA ILE A 694 11.94 1.61 -22.16
C ILE A 694 11.87 0.13 -21.77
N MET A 695 10.66 -0.43 -21.76
CA MET A 695 10.39 -1.82 -21.46
C MET A 695 9.38 -2.40 -22.44
N ALA A 696 9.60 -3.64 -22.84
CA ALA A 696 8.69 -4.42 -23.68
C ALA A 696 8.32 -5.71 -22.97
N GLY A 697 7.07 -6.11 -23.05
CA GLY A 697 6.62 -7.31 -22.35
C GLY A 697 5.33 -7.90 -22.90
N GLY A 698 4.98 -9.04 -22.32
CA GLY A 698 3.76 -9.74 -22.66
C GLY A 698 3.15 -10.45 -21.46
N ILE A 699 1.82 -10.51 -21.45
CA ILE A 699 1.03 -11.27 -20.48
C ILE A 699 0.20 -12.29 -21.25
N PHE A 700 0.44 -13.58 -20.98
CA PHE A 700 -0.35 -14.67 -21.51
C PHE A 700 -1.36 -15.14 -20.46
N GLN A 701 -2.64 -15.24 -20.83
CA GLN A 701 -3.74 -15.62 -19.95
C GLN A 701 -4.34 -16.96 -20.39
N ILE A 702 -4.58 -17.83 -19.42
CA ILE A 702 -5.26 -19.12 -19.62
C ILE A 702 -6.56 -19.09 -18.83
N ARG A 703 -7.67 -19.35 -19.48
CA ARG A 703 -8.99 -19.46 -18.84
C ARG A 703 -9.62 -20.80 -19.20
N LEU A 704 -9.81 -21.63 -18.20
CA LEU A 704 -10.51 -22.89 -18.35
C LEU A 704 -11.84 -22.80 -17.58
N LYS A 705 -12.93 -22.90 -18.33
CA LYS A 705 -14.28 -23.10 -17.79
C LYS A 705 -14.65 -24.53 -18.16
N ARG A 706 -14.83 -25.40 -17.20
CA ARG A 706 -15.38 -26.73 -17.40
C ARG A 706 -16.88 -26.73 -17.18
#